data_5a91f4bb58daafe9e05fc0a7b280a289
#
_entry.id   5a91f4bb58daafe9e05fc0a7b280a289
#
_cell.length_a   1.000
_cell.length_b   1.000
_cell.length_c   1.000
_cell.angle_alpha   90.00
_cell.angle_beta   90.00
_cell.angle_gamma   90.00
#
_symmetry.space_group_name_H-M   'P 1'
#
loop_
_entity.id
_entity.type
_entity.pdbx_description
1 polymer ?
#
loop_
_entity_poly.entity_id
_entity_poly.type
_entity_poly.pdbx_seq_one_letter_code
_entity_poly.pdbx_strand_id
1 'polypeptide(L)'
;MSAITKIFGTHSERELKRIYPIADKVESYRDQMMALSDEELQGKTKEFKNRLENGETLDDILPEAYATVREAARRVLGMEHYRVQIIGGIILHQGRIAEMKTGEGKTLVCTLPAYLNALEGKGVCVVTVNDYLAKRDSDEMGQVHQFLGLTVGVVLGGMDNDERREAYNCDITYITNNELGFDYLRDNMVIYKEQLVQRGLHYAIIDEVDSVLIDEARTPLIISGQSGKSTKLYEACDILAQQLQRGEDIPEYSKMDAIMGVEQEESGDFIVNEKDKVVNLTQQGVHKVEQFFHIENLADPENLEIQHNIILALRAHNLMFRDQDYVVKDDEVLIVDEFTGRIMPGRRYSDGLHQAIEAKEHVKVKRESKTLATITFQNFFNKFEKKAGMTGTALTEEKEFRDIYGMDVIEIPTNRPVIRKDLQDAVYKTKKEKFHAVVESVKEAHEKGQPVLVGTITIETSELLSGMLKREGIPHTVLNAKFHEQEAQIVAQAGQHGAVTIATNMAGRGTDIKLDDEARAAGGLKIVGTERHESRRIDNQLRGRSGRQGDPGESQFFISLEDDLMRLFGSERLMDVFNALGVPENEQIQHKMLTSAIEKAQEKIEANNFGIRKNLLEYDQVNNDQREIIYAERLKVLNGDNMRDAIFKMIQEQVEKAVDTCISEEIPKDEWNLTELNELIIPIIPIEKIHAKDIEDIKNASALKQYLKEKAVMLYESKEAEFPEPEQFREIERVVLLKVIDRKWMDHIDDMTQLRQGIGLQAYGQRDPLVEYKMAGFDMFDAMISAIQEDTVRLLYHVQVQQKVEREQVAKVTGTNKDESAANAPKKRATKKVFPNEPCPCGSGKKYKQCCGRFN
;
A
#
# COMPACT_ATOMS: atom_id res chain seq x y z
N MET A 1 -5.29 32.68 11.91
CA MET A 1 -5.21 32.17 13.32
C MET A 1 -6.33 32.80 14.13
N SER A 2 -7.11 31.96 14.87
CA SER A 2 -8.18 32.46 15.73
C SER A 2 -7.62 33.28 16.92
N ALA A 3 -8.44 34.17 17.50
CA ALA A 3 -8.02 34.94 18.68
C ALA A 3 -7.60 34.04 19.87
N ILE A 4 -8.15 32.82 19.94
CA ILE A 4 -7.84 31.81 20.96
C ILE A 4 -6.41 31.29 20.79
N THR A 5 -5.96 31.01 19.55
CA THR A 5 -4.58 30.56 19.27
C THR A 5 -3.52 31.62 19.57
N LYS A 6 -3.87 32.90 19.46
CA LYS A 6 -2.94 34.00 19.83
C LYS A 6 -2.70 34.10 21.34
N ILE A 7 -3.66 33.68 22.18
CA ILE A 7 -3.58 33.78 23.65
C ILE A 7 -2.99 32.48 24.25
N PHE A 8 -3.40 31.33 23.77
CA PHE A 8 -3.06 30.04 24.36
C PHE A 8 -1.97 29.27 23.59
N GLY A 9 -1.47 29.79 22.47
CA GLY A 9 -0.54 29.11 21.59
C GLY A 9 -1.20 28.00 20.77
N THR A 10 -0.45 27.43 19.83
CA THR A 10 -0.86 26.24 19.04
C THR A 10 -0.85 24.97 19.90
N HIS A 11 -1.42 23.89 19.39
CA HIS A 11 -1.32 22.58 20.05
C HIS A 11 0.14 22.16 20.21
N SER A 12 0.91 22.26 19.13
CA SER A 12 2.35 21.93 19.13
C SER A 12 3.14 22.75 20.17
N GLU A 13 2.90 24.06 20.26
CA GLU A 13 3.60 24.91 21.24
C GLU A 13 3.32 24.51 22.70
N ARG A 14 2.11 24.04 23.00
CA ARG A 14 1.76 23.57 24.36
C ARG A 14 2.42 22.26 24.70
N GLU A 15 2.44 21.34 23.75
CA GLU A 15 3.09 20.04 23.93
C GLU A 15 4.61 20.18 24.03
N LEU A 16 5.21 21.03 23.23
CA LEU A 16 6.65 21.33 23.30
C LEU A 16 7.05 21.84 24.68
N LYS A 17 6.22 22.67 25.35
CA LYS A 17 6.50 23.14 26.73
C LYS A 17 6.57 21.98 27.73
N ARG A 18 5.87 20.87 27.49
CA ARG A 18 5.93 19.67 28.34
C ARG A 18 7.18 18.82 28.04
N ILE A 19 7.67 18.88 26.80
CA ILE A 19 8.81 18.10 26.33
C ILE A 19 10.14 18.78 26.68
N TYR A 20 10.21 20.11 26.70
CA TYR A 20 11.43 20.86 26.98
C TYR A 20 12.15 20.44 28.28
N PRO A 21 11.48 20.23 29.43
CA PRO A 21 12.14 19.77 30.64
C PRO A 21 12.83 18.41 30.49
N ILE A 22 12.25 17.50 29.67
CA ILE A 22 12.84 16.18 29.39
C ILE A 22 14.09 16.36 28.53
N ALA A 23 14.01 17.21 27.49
CA ALA A 23 15.18 17.55 26.67
C ALA A 23 16.29 18.21 27.48
N ASP A 24 15.97 19.12 28.41
CA ASP A 24 16.94 19.76 29.35
C ASP A 24 17.66 18.71 30.21
N LYS A 25 16.89 17.68 30.65
CA LYS A 25 17.46 16.58 31.43
C LYS A 25 18.41 15.72 30.58
N VAL A 26 18.06 15.44 29.30
CA VAL A 26 18.99 14.77 28.39
C VAL A 26 20.28 15.54 28.20
N GLU A 27 20.19 16.87 27.99
CA GLU A 27 21.36 17.71 27.81
C GLU A 27 22.23 17.79 29.08
N SER A 28 21.63 17.67 30.25
CA SER A 28 22.38 17.69 31.51
C SER A 28 23.32 16.50 31.71
N TYR A 29 23.05 15.37 31.04
CA TYR A 29 23.91 14.17 31.07
C TYR A 29 25.10 14.25 30.10
N ARG A 30 25.21 15.31 29.27
CA ARG A 30 26.19 15.40 28.18
C ARG A 30 27.62 15.22 28.69
N ASP A 31 28.04 16.02 29.68
CA ASP A 31 29.41 15.99 30.19
C ASP A 31 29.76 14.67 30.88
N GLN A 32 28.75 14.04 31.51
CA GLN A 32 28.91 12.74 32.15
C GLN A 32 29.17 11.66 31.08
N MET A 33 28.41 11.64 29.97
CA MET A 33 28.59 10.67 28.90
C MET A 33 29.90 10.89 28.14
N MET A 34 30.31 12.14 27.95
CA MET A 34 31.59 12.46 27.31
C MET A 34 32.79 11.99 28.13
N ALA A 35 32.69 11.93 29.46
CA ALA A 35 33.76 11.48 30.35
C ALA A 35 33.97 9.96 30.37
N LEU A 36 32.98 9.17 29.90
CA LEU A 36 33.04 7.72 29.84
C LEU A 36 34.01 7.22 28.77
N SER A 37 34.71 6.12 29.04
CA SER A 37 35.43 5.35 28.01
C SER A 37 34.44 4.67 27.02
N ASP A 38 34.95 4.15 25.92
CA ASP A 38 34.10 3.43 24.99
C ASP A 38 33.46 2.17 25.62
N GLU A 39 34.22 1.45 26.41
CA GLU A 39 33.76 0.26 27.13
C GLU A 39 32.68 0.60 28.17
N GLU A 40 32.85 1.69 28.91
CA GLU A 40 31.88 2.18 29.89
C GLU A 40 30.58 2.65 29.20
N LEU A 41 30.70 3.35 28.07
CA LEU A 41 29.56 3.81 27.29
C LEU A 41 28.78 2.64 26.68
N GLN A 42 29.46 1.64 26.14
CA GLN A 42 28.87 0.38 25.66
C GLN A 42 28.19 -0.40 26.78
N GLY A 43 28.80 -0.40 27.99
CA GLY A 43 28.25 -1.03 29.18
C GLY A 43 26.89 -0.47 29.63
N LYS A 44 26.55 0.78 29.24
CA LYS A 44 25.26 1.40 29.57
C LYS A 44 24.07 0.61 29.03
N THR A 45 24.20 -0.01 27.87
CA THR A 45 23.12 -0.86 27.31
C THR A 45 22.74 -2.00 28.24
N LYS A 46 23.73 -2.67 28.80
CA LYS A 46 23.48 -3.74 29.78
C LYS A 46 22.91 -3.21 31.10
N GLU A 47 23.37 -2.05 31.53
CA GLU A 47 22.84 -1.36 32.72
C GLU A 47 21.36 -1.03 32.53
N PHE A 48 20.98 -0.44 31.39
CA PHE A 48 19.58 -0.10 31.11
C PHE A 48 18.68 -1.33 31.02
N LYS A 49 19.12 -2.41 30.35
CA LYS A 49 18.36 -3.68 30.31
C LYS A 49 18.11 -4.22 31.70
N ASN A 50 19.12 -4.22 32.59
CA ASN A 50 18.98 -4.65 34.00
C ASN A 50 18.01 -3.75 34.79
N ARG A 51 18.01 -2.43 34.54
CA ARG A 51 17.08 -1.49 35.19
C ARG A 51 15.64 -1.73 34.77
N LEU A 52 15.41 -2.01 33.48
CA LEU A 52 14.09 -2.42 32.97
C LEU A 52 13.62 -3.74 33.59
N GLU A 53 14.49 -4.75 33.72
CA GLU A 53 14.18 -6.00 34.38
C GLU A 53 13.84 -5.81 35.89
N ASN A 54 14.41 -4.79 36.52
CA ASN A 54 14.12 -4.40 37.90
C ASN A 54 12.86 -3.53 38.08
N GLY A 55 12.14 -3.24 36.98
CA GLY A 55 10.84 -2.57 37.01
C GLY A 55 10.86 -1.07 36.72
N GLU A 56 12.01 -0.48 36.33
CA GLU A 56 12.01 0.87 35.76
C GLU A 56 11.33 0.87 34.39
N THR A 57 10.75 2.01 33.99
CA THR A 57 10.11 2.19 32.70
C THR A 57 11.07 2.78 31.66
N LEU A 58 10.73 2.68 30.38
CA LEU A 58 11.47 3.36 29.31
C LEU A 58 11.54 4.87 29.53
N ASP A 59 10.48 5.48 30.05
CA ASP A 59 10.43 6.92 30.34
C ASP A 59 11.41 7.32 31.47
N ASP A 60 11.64 6.46 32.45
CA ASP A 60 12.58 6.71 33.55
C ASP A 60 14.02 6.76 33.05
N ILE A 61 14.40 5.86 32.16
CA ILE A 61 15.75 5.75 31.60
C ILE A 61 15.98 6.63 30.38
N LEU A 62 14.92 7.15 29.74
CA LEU A 62 14.98 7.92 28.49
C LEU A 62 16.04 9.02 28.51
N PRO A 63 16.14 9.89 29.53
CA PRO A 63 17.11 11.00 29.48
C PRO A 63 18.55 10.52 29.40
N GLU A 64 18.90 9.49 30.16
CA GLU A 64 20.25 8.92 30.21
C GLU A 64 20.54 8.10 28.94
N ALA A 65 19.56 7.31 28.46
CA ALA A 65 19.67 6.54 27.24
C ALA A 65 19.89 7.45 26.00
N TYR A 66 19.12 8.53 25.89
CA TYR A 66 19.30 9.50 24.79
C TYR A 66 20.65 10.21 24.85
N ALA A 67 21.14 10.57 26.03
CA ALA A 67 22.47 11.13 26.20
C ALA A 67 23.56 10.13 25.77
N THR A 68 23.37 8.84 26.07
CA THR A 68 24.25 7.74 25.63
C THR A 68 24.31 7.62 24.11
N VAL A 69 23.16 7.62 23.44
CA VAL A 69 23.09 7.58 21.95
C VAL A 69 23.70 8.83 21.34
N ARG A 70 23.45 10.00 21.92
CA ARG A 70 24.01 11.29 21.46
C ARG A 70 25.52 11.24 21.44
N GLU A 71 26.14 10.75 22.52
CA GLU A 71 27.58 10.60 22.63
C GLU A 71 28.12 9.52 21.70
N ALA A 72 27.45 8.40 21.58
CA ALA A 72 27.82 7.36 20.64
C ALA A 72 27.80 7.87 19.17
N ALA A 73 26.76 8.62 18.78
CA ALA A 73 26.67 9.22 17.45
C ALA A 73 27.80 10.24 17.21
N ARG A 74 28.17 11.03 18.24
CA ARG A 74 29.31 11.96 18.16
C ARG A 74 30.63 11.21 17.91
N ARG A 75 30.87 10.09 18.60
CA ARG A 75 32.10 9.30 18.47
C ARG A 75 32.16 8.56 17.13
N VAL A 76 31.06 7.91 16.73
CA VAL A 76 31.03 7.01 15.57
C VAL A 76 30.84 7.76 14.26
N LEU A 77 29.92 8.72 14.22
CA LEU A 77 29.53 9.46 13.01
C LEU A 77 30.11 10.87 12.96
N GLY A 78 30.70 11.38 14.04
CA GLY A 78 31.09 12.79 14.15
C GLY A 78 29.89 13.76 14.23
N MET A 79 28.68 13.25 14.49
CA MET A 79 27.44 14.01 14.53
C MET A 79 26.83 13.97 15.92
N GLU A 80 26.73 15.15 16.55
CA GLU A 80 26.06 15.29 17.83
C GLU A 80 24.63 15.80 17.60
N HIS A 81 23.63 15.15 18.22
CA HIS A 81 22.22 15.55 18.09
C HIS A 81 21.99 16.97 18.61
N TYR A 82 21.30 17.77 17.81
CA TYR A 82 20.82 19.08 18.23
C TYR A 82 19.64 18.96 19.20
N ARG A 83 19.39 20.00 19.98
CA ARG A 83 18.23 20.05 20.89
C ARG A 83 16.90 19.73 20.19
N VAL A 84 16.67 20.27 19.00
CA VAL A 84 15.46 20.02 18.21
C VAL A 84 15.33 18.56 17.78
N GLN A 85 16.44 17.87 17.57
CA GLN A 85 16.49 16.45 17.25
C GLN A 85 16.18 15.58 18.46
N ILE A 86 16.66 15.96 19.66
CA ILE A 86 16.30 15.31 20.93
C ILE A 86 14.79 15.41 21.16
N ILE A 87 14.20 16.59 20.94
CA ILE A 87 12.76 16.81 21.01
C ILE A 87 12.01 15.89 20.03
N GLY A 88 12.50 15.80 18.79
CA GLY A 88 11.95 14.88 17.79
C GLY A 88 11.96 13.44 18.25
N GLY A 89 13.08 12.98 18.81
CA GLY A 89 13.20 11.63 19.37
C GLY A 89 12.21 11.36 20.51
N ILE A 90 11.97 12.33 21.39
CA ILE A 90 10.98 12.19 22.48
C ILE A 90 9.56 12.06 21.92
N ILE A 91 9.20 12.88 20.92
CA ILE A 91 7.89 12.81 20.25
C ILE A 91 7.68 11.45 19.60
N LEU A 92 8.68 10.93 18.91
CA LEU A 92 8.63 9.60 18.30
C LEU A 92 8.48 8.51 19.38
N HIS A 93 9.22 8.60 20.48
CA HIS A 93 9.05 7.65 21.58
C HIS A 93 7.63 7.66 22.16
N GLN A 94 6.96 8.81 22.17
CA GLN A 94 5.57 8.93 22.62
C GLN A 94 4.54 8.37 21.63
N GLY A 95 4.94 7.79 20.50
CA GLY A 95 4.02 7.24 19.50
C GLY A 95 3.30 8.32 18.69
N ARG A 96 3.93 9.47 18.45
CA ARG A 96 3.37 10.64 17.77
C ARG A 96 4.14 10.94 16.48
N ILE A 97 3.66 11.90 15.71
CA ILE A 97 4.34 12.34 14.48
C ILE A 97 5.17 13.59 14.77
N ALA A 98 6.47 13.49 14.52
CA ALA A 98 7.41 14.59 14.57
C ALA A 98 7.48 15.28 13.21
N GLU A 99 6.84 16.46 13.06
CA GLU A 99 7.04 17.28 11.87
C GLU A 99 8.31 18.11 12.02
N MET A 100 9.36 17.65 11.33
CA MET A 100 10.65 18.35 11.24
C MET A 100 10.90 18.74 9.80
N LYS A 101 11.19 20.01 9.54
CA LYS A 101 11.43 20.49 8.16
C LYS A 101 12.55 19.68 7.50
N THR A 102 12.49 19.59 6.18
CA THR A 102 13.47 18.83 5.40
C THR A 102 14.88 19.39 5.65
N GLY A 103 15.87 18.52 5.81
CA GLY A 103 17.25 18.93 6.13
C GLY A 103 17.55 19.11 7.63
N GLU A 104 16.61 18.81 8.53
CA GLU A 104 16.83 18.85 9.99
C GLU A 104 17.46 17.55 10.55
N GLY A 105 17.82 16.59 9.69
CA GLY A 105 18.50 15.36 10.08
C GLY A 105 17.58 14.32 10.75
N LYS A 106 16.38 14.11 10.22
CA LYS A 106 15.41 13.13 10.72
C LYS A 106 15.99 11.71 10.87
N THR A 107 16.84 11.28 9.94
CA THR A 107 17.51 9.97 9.99
C THR A 107 18.31 9.79 11.29
N LEU A 108 19.03 10.83 11.72
CA LEU A 108 19.77 10.80 12.98
C LEU A 108 18.84 10.81 14.20
N VAL A 109 17.71 11.55 14.13
CA VAL A 109 16.69 11.59 15.19
C VAL A 109 16.16 10.18 15.50
N CYS A 110 15.94 9.38 14.45
CA CYS A 110 15.41 8.03 14.57
C CYS A 110 16.26 7.12 15.46
N THR A 111 17.57 7.37 15.56
CA THR A 111 18.47 6.53 16.39
C THR A 111 18.10 6.60 17.87
N LEU A 112 17.58 7.71 18.36
CA LEU A 112 17.22 7.91 19.76
C LEU A 112 16.08 6.98 20.21
N PRO A 113 14.88 7.03 19.61
CA PRO A 113 13.77 6.17 19.99
C PRO A 113 13.99 4.71 19.57
N ALA A 114 14.73 4.45 18.48
CA ALA A 114 15.06 3.09 18.06
C ALA A 114 15.91 2.39 19.13
N TYR A 115 16.96 3.01 19.60
CA TYR A 115 17.79 2.46 20.68
C TYR A 115 16.97 2.21 21.95
N LEU A 116 16.25 3.23 22.44
CA LEU A 116 15.51 3.14 23.69
C LEU A 116 14.49 1.98 23.69
N ASN A 117 13.70 1.88 22.63
CA ASN A 117 12.67 0.85 22.57
C ASN A 117 13.25 -0.55 22.25
N ALA A 118 14.40 -0.64 21.59
CA ALA A 118 15.09 -1.90 21.36
C ALA A 118 15.60 -2.57 22.64
N LEU A 119 15.79 -1.80 23.73
CA LEU A 119 16.22 -2.33 25.04
C LEU A 119 15.22 -3.34 25.63
N GLU A 120 13.94 -3.29 25.25
CA GLU A 120 12.95 -4.27 25.69
C GLU A 120 13.12 -5.66 25.03
N GLY A 121 13.95 -5.76 23.99
CA GLY A 121 14.19 -7.03 23.28
C GLY A 121 13.04 -7.51 22.38
N LYS A 122 11.98 -6.70 22.19
CA LYS A 122 10.81 -7.04 21.38
C LYS A 122 10.94 -6.71 19.90
N GLY A 123 11.97 -5.96 19.52
CA GLY A 123 12.27 -5.54 18.17
C GLY A 123 11.64 -4.20 17.77
N VAL A 124 12.43 -3.43 17.03
CA VAL A 124 12.03 -2.13 16.47
C VAL A 124 12.17 -2.16 14.96
N CYS A 125 11.12 -1.78 14.22
CA CYS A 125 11.15 -1.64 12.78
C CYS A 125 11.29 -0.16 12.41
N VAL A 126 12.36 0.20 11.69
CA VAL A 126 12.53 1.51 11.06
C VAL A 126 12.09 1.38 9.62
N VAL A 127 10.94 1.98 9.33
CA VAL A 127 10.24 1.80 8.04
C VAL A 127 10.51 2.99 7.12
N THR A 128 10.93 2.72 5.91
CA THR A 128 11.20 3.73 4.88
C THR A 128 10.50 3.39 3.56
N VAL A 129 10.61 4.28 2.56
CA VAL A 129 9.85 4.17 1.31
C VAL A 129 10.53 3.35 0.21
N ASN A 130 11.83 3.05 0.30
CA ASN A 130 12.53 2.25 -0.71
C ASN A 130 13.78 1.55 -0.15
N ASP A 131 14.25 0.52 -0.87
CA ASP A 131 15.39 -0.31 -0.49
C ASP A 131 16.71 0.47 -0.37
N TYR A 132 16.91 1.48 -1.20
CA TYR A 132 18.11 2.32 -1.15
C TYR A 132 18.22 3.05 0.20
N LEU A 133 17.12 3.68 0.65
CA LEU A 133 17.09 4.37 1.93
C LEU A 133 17.21 3.38 3.10
N ALA A 134 16.52 2.25 3.05
CA ALA A 134 16.61 1.21 4.07
C ALA A 134 18.05 0.73 4.27
N LYS A 135 18.75 0.46 3.17
CA LYS A 135 20.15 0.03 3.19
C LYS A 135 21.08 1.14 3.68
N ARG A 136 20.97 2.35 3.10
CA ARG A 136 21.80 3.49 3.49
C ARG A 136 21.68 3.81 4.98
N ASP A 137 20.46 3.88 5.47
CA ASP A 137 20.19 4.25 6.86
C ASP A 137 20.62 3.14 7.82
N SER A 138 20.49 1.87 7.42
CA SER A 138 21.05 0.74 8.16
C SER A 138 22.58 0.78 8.21
N ASP A 139 23.24 1.07 7.09
CA ASP A 139 24.71 1.11 6.99
C ASP A 139 25.29 2.30 7.77
N GLU A 140 24.64 3.47 7.74
CA GLU A 140 25.11 4.68 8.43
C GLU A 140 24.71 4.71 9.90
N MET A 141 23.41 4.66 10.21
CA MET A 141 22.90 4.76 11.58
C MET A 141 23.08 3.49 12.38
N GLY A 142 23.10 2.34 11.72
CA GLY A 142 23.37 1.04 12.34
C GLY A 142 24.69 0.98 13.07
N GLN A 143 25.71 1.73 12.64
CA GLN A 143 26.99 1.80 13.32
C GLN A 143 26.85 2.32 14.77
N VAL A 144 25.96 3.26 15.03
CA VAL A 144 25.69 3.78 16.39
C VAL A 144 25.11 2.70 17.28
N HIS A 145 24.13 1.96 16.74
CA HIS A 145 23.47 0.89 17.49
C HIS A 145 24.41 -0.28 17.77
N GLN A 146 25.20 -0.68 16.77
CA GLN A 146 26.20 -1.73 16.89
C GLN A 146 27.31 -1.35 17.89
N PHE A 147 27.78 -0.09 17.88
CA PHE A 147 28.72 0.42 18.86
C PHE A 147 28.18 0.29 20.27
N LEU A 148 26.89 0.51 20.48
CA LEU A 148 26.23 0.35 21.77
C LEU A 148 25.83 -1.12 22.08
N GLY A 149 26.20 -2.08 21.24
CA GLY A 149 25.99 -3.50 21.49
C GLY A 149 24.62 -4.04 21.10
N LEU A 150 23.84 -3.32 20.28
CA LEU A 150 22.59 -3.81 19.67
C LEU A 150 22.84 -4.41 18.29
N THR A 151 22.03 -5.39 17.94
CA THR A 151 22.03 -6.00 16.61
C THR A 151 21.16 -5.23 15.64
N VAL A 152 21.63 -5.08 14.40
CA VAL A 152 20.93 -4.33 13.34
C VAL A 152 20.80 -5.22 12.12
N GLY A 153 19.58 -5.35 11.62
CA GLY A 153 19.24 -6.04 10.38
C GLY A 153 18.65 -5.10 9.34
N VAL A 154 18.71 -5.51 8.08
CA VAL A 154 18.03 -4.84 6.97
C VAL A 154 17.29 -5.87 6.14
N VAL A 155 16.04 -5.57 5.77
CA VAL A 155 15.25 -6.40 4.86
C VAL A 155 15.04 -5.64 3.56
N LEU A 156 15.49 -6.26 2.46
CA LEU A 156 15.43 -5.70 1.12
C LEU A 156 14.64 -6.63 0.19
N GLY A 157 14.19 -6.08 -0.93
CA GLY A 157 13.58 -6.88 -1.98
C GLY A 157 14.53 -7.98 -2.48
N GLY A 158 14.00 -9.20 -2.69
CA GLY A 158 14.75 -10.33 -3.25
C GLY A 158 15.56 -11.16 -2.26
N MET A 159 15.59 -10.83 -0.96
CA MET A 159 16.17 -11.67 0.10
C MET A 159 15.35 -12.94 0.30
N ASP A 160 16.02 -14.04 0.63
CA ASP A 160 15.34 -15.29 0.99
C ASP A 160 14.75 -15.25 2.41
N ASN A 161 13.96 -16.26 2.76
CA ASN A 161 13.26 -16.29 4.04
C ASN A 161 14.19 -16.45 5.24
N ASP A 162 15.34 -17.12 5.09
CA ASP A 162 16.28 -17.31 6.19
C ASP A 162 17.02 -16.00 6.49
N GLU A 163 17.48 -15.28 5.44
CA GLU A 163 18.07 -13.94 5.55
C GLU A 163 17.09 -12.96 6.19
N ARG A 164 15.80 -12.98 5.77
CA ARG A 164 14.75 -12.14 6.34
C ARG A 164 14.53 -12.44 7.83
N ARG A 165 14.48 -13.71 8.19
CA ARG A 165 14.29 -14.15 9.59
C ARG A 165 15.44 -13.69 10.47
N GLU A 166 16.68 -13.82 10.01
CA GLU A 166 17.85 -13.30 10.73
C GLU A 166 17.74 -11.79 10.94
N ALA A 167 17.35 -11.02 9.90
CA ALA A 167 17.18 -9.58 10.00
C ALA A 167 16.06 -9.16 10.95
N TYR A 168 14.90 -9.84 10.95
CA TYR A 168 13.81 -9.56 11.88
C TYR A 168 14.14 -9.94 13.32
N ASN A 169 15.06 -10.88 13.54
CA ASN A 169 15.52 -11.27 14.88
C ASN A 169 16.52 -10.29 15.48
N CYS A 170 17.04 -9.34 14.73
CA CYS A 170 17.86 -8.25 15.25
C CYS A 170 17.05 -7.31 16.16
N ASP A 171 17.73 -6.60 17.05
CA ASP A 171 17.11 -5.62 17.96
C ASP A 171 16.43 -4.51 17.18
N ILE A 172 17.03 -4.06 16.06
CA ILE A 172 16.53 -3.01 15.17
C ILE A 172 16.59 -3.53 13.72
N THR A 173 15.48 -3.41 13.01
CA THR A 173 15.36 -3.84 11.61
C THR A 173 14.97 -2.65 10.72
N TYR A 174 15.79 -2.33 9.72
CA TYR A 174 15.47 -1.36 8.67
C TYR A 174 14.78 -2.07 7.52
N ILE A 175 13.66 -1.52 7.04
CA ILE A 175 12.82 -2.20 6.06
C ILE A 175 11.95 -1.21 5.27
N THR A 176 11.53 -1.59 4.07
CA THR A 176 10.53 -0.81 3.34
C THR A 176 9.10 -1.13 3.81
N ASN A 177 8.21 -0.15 3.71
CA ASN A 177 6.81 -0.31 4.04
C ASN A 177 6.14 -1.46 3.28
N ASN A 178 6.50 -1.65 2.01
CA ASN A 178 5.96 -2.70 1.14
C ASN A 178 6.43 -4.08 1.59
N GLU A 179 7.74 -4.29 1.76
CA GLU A 179 8.29 -5.59 2.17
C GLU A 179 7.76 -6.01 3.55
N LEU A 180 7.68 -5.05 4.49
CA LEU A 180 7.15 -5.30 5.83
C LEU A 180 5.71 -5.81 5.80
N GLY A 181 4.86 -5.20 4.99
CA GLY A 181 3.47 -5.62 4.85
C GLY A 181 3.31 -6.90 4.03
N PHE A 182 4.14 -7.12 3.01
CA PHE A 182 4.13 -8.38 2.26
C PHE A 182 4.65 -9.55 3.09
N ASP A 183 5.65 -9.35 3.94
CA ASP A 183 6.12 -10.38 4.84
C ASP A 183 5.03 -10.78 5.84
N TYR A 184 4.26 -9.82 6.36
CA TYR A 184 3.07 -10.12 7.17
C TYR A 184 2.06 -10.99 6.42
N LEU A 185 1.76 -10.67 5.15
CA LEU A 185 0.85 -11.48 4.36
C LEU A 185 1.44 -12.86 4.05
N ARG A 186 2.74 -12.94 3.71
CA ARG A 186 3.45 -14.20 3.45
C ARG A 186 3.46 -15.11 4.66
N ASP A 187 3.72 -14.57 5.84
CA ASP A 187 3.71 -15.33 7.12
C ASP A 187 2.33 -15.93 7.41
N ASN A 188 1.26 -15.26 6.99
CA ASN A 188 -0.08 -15.82 7.13
C ASN A 188 -0.47 -16.82 6.02
N MET A 189 0.45 -17.16 5.11
CA MET A 189 0.27 -18.16 4.06
C MET A 189 1.25 -19.34 4.17
N VAL A 190 2.18 -19.33 5.16
CA VAL A 190 3.14 -20.43 5.37
C VAL A 190 2.44 -21.65 5.93
N ILE A 191 2.99 -22.83 5.64
CA ILE A 191 2.42 -24.11 6.07
C ILE A 191 3.19 -24.78 7.23
N TYR A 192 4.38 -24.26 7.54
CA TYR A 192 5.20 -24.68 8.68
C TYR A 192 5.62 -23.47 9.51
N LYS A 193 5.69 -23.63 10.84
CA LYS A 193 6.07 -22.57 11.78
C LYS A 193 7.47 -22.02 11.52
N GLU A 194 8.38 -22.88 11.10
CA GLU A 194 9.76 -22.54 10.80
C GLU A 194 9.91 -21.63 9.58
N GLN A 195 8.85 -21.51 8.77
CA GLN A 195 8.81 -20.62 7.61
C GLN A 195 8.45 -19.18 7.98
N LEU A 196 7.93 -18.95 9.19
CA LEU A 196 7.64 -17.59 9.67
C LEU A 196 8.92 -16.76 9.70
N VAL A 197 8.86 -15.54 9.20
CA VAL A 197 10.00 -14.60 9.17
C VAL A 197 9.87 -13.52 10.24
N GLN A 198 8.66 -13.01 10.49
CA GLN A 198 8.40 -11.98 11.49
C GLN A 198 8.24 -12.56 12.88
N ARG A 199 8.71 -11.85 13.90
CA ARG A 199 8.58 -12.25 15.31
C ARG A 199 7.47 -11.54 16.09
N GLY A 200 6.93 -10.44 15.58
CA GLY A 200 5.90 -9.64 16.20
C GLY A 200 5.94 -8.19 15.72
N LEU A 201 4.86 -7.46 15.94
CA LEU A 201 4.69 -6.08 15.51
C LEU A 201 4.68 -5.16 16.74
N HIS A 202 5.86 -4.95 17.36
CA HIS A 202 5.97 -4.20 18.60
C HIS A 202 6.03 -2.69 18.35
N TYR A 203 7.11 -2.17 17.73
CA TYR A 203 7.26 -0.74 17.50
C TYR A 203 7.72 -0.44 16.07
N ALA A 204 6.98 0.44 15.38
CA ALA A 204 7.34 0.96 14.08
C ALA A 204 7.65 2.45 14.14
N ILE A 205 8.81 2.85 13.62
CA ILE A 205 9.18 4.24 13.37
C ILE A 205 9.12 4.43 11.84
N ILE A 206 8.17 5.25 11.38
CA ILE A 206 7.89 5.41 9.95
C ILE A 206 8.55 6.70 9.47
N ASP A 207 9.58 6.59 8.65
CA ASP A 207 10.18 7.74 7.96
C ASP A 207 9.34 8.12 6.76
N GLU A 208 9.26 9.42 6.48
CA GLU A 208 8.37 9.98 5.45
C GLU A 208 6.93 9.47 5.61
N VAL A 209 6.42 9.55 6.84
CA VAL A 209 5.12 8.95 7.26
C VAL A 209 3.95 9.40 6.40
N ASP A 210 3.98 10.59 5.86
CA ASP A 210 2.97 11.13 4.94
C ASP A 210 2.99 10.42 3.57
N SER A 211 4.15 9.97 3.11
CA SER A 211 4.22 9.12 1.91
C SER A 211 3.62 7.76 2.18
N VAL A 212 4.05 7.11 3.25
CA VAL A 212 3.66 5.74 3.57
C VAL A 212 2.18 5.64 3.92
N LEU A 213 1.69 6.52 4.81
CA LEU A 213 0.34 6.40 5.38
C LEU A 213 -0.74 7.22 4.65
N ILE A 214 -0.35 8.15 3.76
CA ILE A 214 -1.30 8.96 2.98
C ILE A 214 -1.22 8.63 1.50
N ASP A 215 -0.04 8.82 0.86
CA ASP A 215 0.08 8.67 -0.60
C ASP A 215 -0.06 7.20 -1.03
N GLU A 216 0.71 6.30 -0.43
CA GLU A 216 0.70 4.89 -0.77
C GLU A 216 -0.50 4.13 -0.18
N ALA A 217 -1.17 4.71 0.81
CA ALA A 217 -2.33 4.11 1.47
C ALA A 217 -3.64 4.21 0.65
N ARG A 218 -3.58 4.68 -0.59
CA ARG A 218 -4.72 4.69 -1.53
C ARG A 218 -5.04 3.29 -2.08
N THR A 219 -4.07 2.39 -2.08
CA THR A 219 -4.23 1.01 -2.56
C THR A 219 -3.77 0.02 -1.50
N PRO A 220 -4.48 -1.10 -1.29
CA PRO A 220 -4.05 -2.13 -0.36
C PRO A 220 -2.82 -2.88 -0.89
N LEU A 221 -2.14 -3.60 -0.01
CA LEU A 221 -1.16 -4.62 -0.37
C LEU A 221 -1.90 -5.87 -0.82
N ILE A 222 -1.53 -6.44 -1.96
CA ILE A 222 -2.19 -7.60 -2.56
C ILE A 222 -1.15 -8.62 -2.99
N ILE A 223 -1.32 -9.86 -2.55
CA ILE A 223 -0.61 -11.03 -3.08
C ILE A 223 -1.55 -11.75 -4.04
N SER A 224 -1.08 -12.01 -5.25
CA SER A 224 -1.88 -12.60 -6.32
C SER A 224 -1.38 -13.98 -6.73
N GLY A 225 -2.31 -14.83 -7.15
CA GLY A 225 -2.07 -16.12 -7.78
C GLY A 225 -2.80 -16.23 -9.11
N GLN A 226 -2.62 -17.35 -9.83
CA GLN A 226 -3.29 -17.56 -11.11
C GLN A 226 -4.76 -17.93 -10.92
N SER A 227 -5.65 -17.24 -11.66
CA SER A 227 -7.06 -17.60 -11.79
C SER A 227 -7.27 -18.65 -12.89
N GLY A 228 -8.32 -19.46 -12.74
CA GLY A 228 -8.76 -20.41 -13.76
C GLY A 228 -9.67 -19.81 -14.86
N LYS A 229 -10.03 -18.51 -14.78
CA LYS A 229 -11.01 -17.87 -15.68
C LYS A 229 -10.51 -17.72 -17.12
N SER A 230 -11.44 -17.65 -18.07
CA SER A 230 -11.17 -17.55 -19.50
C SER A 230 -10.78 -16.12 -19.92
N THR A 231 -9.77 -15.99 -20.77
CA THR A 231 -9.34 -14.69 -21.32
C THR A 231 -10.16 -14.21 -22.53
N LYS A 232 -11.00 -15.09 -23.13
CA LYS A 232 -11.76 -14.77 -24.35
C LYS A 232 -12.84 -13.71 -24.17
N LEU A 233 -13.37 -13.56 -22.94
CA LEU A 233 -14.40 -12.56 -22.66
C LEU A 233 -13.85 -11.13 -22.78
N TYR A 234 -12.59 -10.90 -22.39
CA TYR A 234 -11.94 -9.60 -22.54
C TYR A 234 -11.81 -9.16 -24.00
N GLU A 235 -11.44 -10.11 -24.89
CA GLU A 235 -11.36 -9.84 -26.33
C GLU A 235 -12.75 -9.52 -26.93
N ALA A 236 -13.79 -10.24 -26.51
CA ALA A 236 -15.15 -9.99 -26.97
C ALA A 236 -15.67 -8.62 -26.48
N CYS A 237 -15.39 -8.26 -25.23
CA CYS A 237 -15.77 -6.96 -24.68
C CYS A 237 -14.99 -5.81 -25.33
N ASP A 238 -13.73 -6.01 -25.70
CA ASP A 238 -12.95 -5.02 -26.45
C ASP A 238 -13.57 -4.71 -27.81
N ILE A 239 -13.95 -5.75 -28.57
CA ILE A 239 -14.62 -5.60 -29.87
C ILE A 239 -15.92 -4.80 -29.73
N LEU A 240 -16.71 -5.07 -28.69
CA LEU A 240 -17.96 -4.34 -28.45
C LEU A 240 -17.70 -2.91 -28.01
N ALA A 241 -16.74 -2.68 -27.11
CA ALA A 241 -16.40 -1.34 -26.62
C ALA A 241 -15.99 -0.38 -27.74
N GLN A 242 -15.34 -0.87 -28.81
CA GLN A 242 -15.00 -0.09 -30.00
C GLN A 242 -16.21 0.31 -30.85
N GLN A 243 -17.34 -0.40 -30.71
CA GLN A 243 -18.57 -0.13 -31.47
C GLN A 243 -19.54 0.80 -30.73
N LEU A 244 -19.39 0.92 -29.40
CA LEU A 244 -20.24 1.77 -28.59
C LEU A 244 -19.83 3.25 -28.72
N GLN A 245 -20.82 4.15 -28.70
CA GLN A 245 -20.62 5.59 -28.87
C GLN A 245 -20.68 6.30 -27.53
N ARG A 246 -19.65 7.13 -27.24
CA ARG A 246 -19.63 8.01 -26.09
C ARG A 246 -20.72 9.07 -26.21
N GLY A 247 -21.49 9.24 -25.14
CA GLY A 247 -22.45 10.33 -24.98
C GLY A 247 -21.78 11.63 -24.53
N GLU A 248 -22.53 12.73 -24.55
CA GLU A 248 -22.05 14.00 -24.02
C GLU A 248 -22.02 13.99 -22.50
N ASP A 249 -21.03 14.68 -21.90
CA ASP A 249 -20.90 14.78 -20.45
C ASP A 249 -22.10 15.57 -19.89
N ILE A 250 -22.79 14.93 -18.94
CA ILE A 250 -23.93 15.56 -18.27
C ILE A 250 -23.39 16.63 -17.30
N PRO A 251 -23.79 17.93 -17.44
CA PRO A 251 -23.40 18.96 -16.47
C PRO A 251 -23.82 18.59 -15.04
N GLU A 252 -23.00 18.95 -14.05
CA GLU A 252 -23.31 18.71 -12.63
C GLU A 252 -24.75 19.17 -12.30
N TYR A 253 -25.57 18.24 -11.81
CA TYR A 253 -26.95 18.46 -11.43
C TYR A 253 -27.03 19.52 -10.31
N SER A 254 -27.60 20.68 -10.62
CA SER A 254 -27.90 21.67 -9.60
C SER A 254 -29.07 21.15 -8.76
N LYS A 255 -29.01 21.39 -7.44
CA LYS A 255 -30.14 21.06 -6.55
C LYS A 255 -31.49 21.67 -7.02
N MET A 256 -31.44 22.66 -7.88
CA MET A 256 -32.57 23.37 -8.47
C MET A 256 -33.19 22.55 -9.61
N ASP A 257 -32.38 21.85 -10.39
CA ASP A 257 -32.82 21.02 -11.53
C ASP A 257 -33.54 19.75 -11.02
N ALA A 258 -33.05 19.18 -9.91
CA ALA A 258 -33.71 18.06 -9.24
C ALA A 258 -35.11 18.45 -8.69
N ILE A 259 -35.31 19.69 -8.26
CA ILE A 259 -36.58 20.18 -7.75
C ILE A 259 -37.56 20.52 -8.91
N MET A 260 -37.05 20.87 -10.10
CA MET A 260 -37.84 21.21 -11.28
C MET A 260 -38.25 19.97 -12.10
N GLY A 261 -37.80 18.76 -11.77
CA GLY A 261 -38.17 17.53 -12.48
C GLY A 261 -37.72 17.51 -13.94
N VAL A 262 -36.55 18.09 -14.23
CA VAL A 262 -36.00 18.06 -15.58
C VAL A 262 -35.46 16.65 -15.83
N GLU A 263 -36.16 15.88 -16.66
CA GLU A 263 -35.64 14.60 -17.18
C GLU A 263 -34.53 14.94 -18.18
N GLN A 264 -33.31 14.47 -17.88
CA GLN A 264 -32.19 14.55 -18.81
C GLN A 264 -32.29 13.39 -19.79
N GLU A 265 -32.30 13.70 -21.09
CA GLU A 265 -32.14 12.70 -22.14
C GLU A 265 -30.67 12.25 -22.13
N GLU A 266 -30.40 11.00 -21.72
CA GLU A 266 -29.09 10.37 -21.84
C GLU A 266 -28.75 10.26 -23.34
N SER A 267 -27.63 10.83 -23.77
CA SER A 267 -27.13 10.69 -25.15
C SER A 267 -26.04 9.63 -25.22
N GLY A 268 -26.00 8.88 -26.32
CA GLY A 268 -24.99 7.84 -26.57
C GLY A 268 -25.19 6.55 -25.77
N ASP A 269 -24.23 5.66 -25.86
CA ASP A 269 -24.29 4.32 -25.26
C ASP A 269 -23.64 4.26 -23.86
N PHE A 270 -22.72 5.17 -23.59
CA PHE A 270 -22.06 5.29 -22.29
C PHE A 270 -21.60 6.72 -22.02
N ILE A 271 -21.48 7.05 -20.75
CA ILE A 271 -21.02 8.37 -20.25
C ILE A 271 -19.72 8.17 -19.49
N VAL A 272 -18.76 9.06 -19.69
CA VAL A 272 -17.46 9.05 -19.03
C VAL A 272 -17.36 10.22 -18.07
N ASN A 273 -17.15 9.95 -16.80
CA ASN A 273 -16.78 10.96 -15.81
C ASN A 273 -15.27 10.93 -15.62
N GLU A 274 -14.55 11.83 -16.28
CA GLU A 274 -13.08 11.89 -16.19
C GLU A 274 -12.58 12.26 -14.78
N LYS A 275 -13.36 13.06 -14.05
CA LYS A 275 -13.02 13.53 -12.71
C LYS A 275 -13.00 12.40 -11.68
N ASP A 276 -14.00 11.52 -11.76
CA ASP A 276 -14.15 10.37 -10.86
C ASP A 276 -13.55 9.08 -11.44
N LYS A 277 -13.02 9.15 -12.67
CA LYS A 277 -12.46 8.00 -13.42
C LYS A 277 -13.46 6.84 -13.56
N VAL A 278 -14.74 7.14 -13.79
CA VAL A 278 -15.84 6.17 -13.89
C VAL A 278 -16.48 6.22 -15.28
N VAL A 279 -16.92 5.06 -15.77
CA VAL A 279 -17.71 4.90 -16.99
C VAL A 279 -19.01 4.21 -16.64
N ASN A 280 -20.13 4.78 -17.07
CA ASN A 280 -21.47 4.21 -16.86
C ASN A 280 -22.14 3.96 -18.20
N LEU A 281 -22.77 2.79 -18.33
CA LEU A 281 -23.62 2.47 -19.47
C LEU A 281 -24.96 3.21 -19.35
N THR A 282 -25.45 3.74 -20.46
CA THR A 282 -26.83 4.24 -20.60
C THR A 282 -27.80 3.07 -20.85
N GLN A 283 -29.11 3.30 -20.78
CA GLN A 283 -30.09 2.29 -21.15
C GLN A 283 -29.89 1.77 -22.59
N GLN A 284 -29.51 2.66 -23.50
CA GLN A 284 -29.24 2.30 -24.90
C GLN A 284 -28.00 1.40 -24.98
N GLY A 285 -26.95 1.71 -24.20
CA GLY A 285 -25.74 0.90 -24.13
C GLY A 285 -26.00 -0.48 -23.54
N VAL A 286 -26.76 -0.56 -22.45
CA VAL A 286 -27.16 -1.86 -21.84
C VAL A 286 -27.87 -2.74 -22.89
N HIS A 287 -28.82 -2.18 -23.63
CA HIS A 287 -29.54 -2.94 -24.65
C HIS A 287 -28.65 -3.47 -25.80
N LYS A 288 -27.62 -2.68 -26.20
CA LYS A 288 -26.64 -3.15 -27.19
C LYS A 288 -25.74 -4.25 -26.64
N VAL A 289 -25.35 -4.20 -25.38
CA VAL A 289 -24.59 -5.26 -24.72
C VAL A 289 -25.41 -6.56 -24.65
N GLU A 290 -26.68 -6.46 -24.23
CA GLU A 290 -27.61 -7.61 -24.20
C GLU A 290 -27.78 -8.27 -25.56
N GLN A 291 -27.93 -7.46 -26.60
CA GLN A 291 -28.05 -7.98 -27.99
C GLN A 291 -26.77 -8.68 -28.47
N PHE A 292 -25.59 -8.10 -28.17
CA PHE A 292 -24.30 -8.65 -28.59
C PHE A 292 -24.00 -9.99 -27.94
N PHE A 293 -24.26 -10.11 -26.63
CA PHE A 293 -24.01 -11.35 -25.88
C PHE A 293 -25.20 -12.34 -25.89
N HIS A 294 -26.32 -11.97 -26.51
CA HIS A 294 -27.56 -12.77 -26.55
C HIS A 294 -28.09 -13.14 -25.17
N ILE A 295 -28.08 -12.17 -24.24
CA ILE A 295 -28.61 -12.30 -22.88
C ILE A 295 -29.90 -11.50 -22.74
N GLU A 296 -30.78 -11.92 -21.82
CA GLU A 296 -32.08 -11.25 -21.61
C GLU A 296 -31.97 -10.01 -20.72
N ASN A 297 -31.12 -10.08 -19.69
CA ASN A 297 -30.94 -9.00 -18.72
C ASN A 297 -29.50 -8.96 -18.24
N LEU A 298 -28.82 -7.82 -18.46
CA LEU A 298 -27.44 -7.62 -18.04
C LEU A 298 -27.28 -7.53 -16.50
N ALA A 299 -28.34 -7.13 -15.78
CA ALA A 299 -28.32 -6.99 -14.32
C ALA A 299 -28.49 -8.32 -13.56
N ASP A 300 -28.75 -9.40 -14.23
CA ASP A 300 -28.87 -10.71 -13.59
C ASP A 300 -27.54 -11.17 -12.98
N PRO A 301 -27.57 -11.84 -11.80
CA PRO A 301 -26.34 -12.31 -11.14
C PRO A 301 -25.43 -13.18 -12.02
N GLU A 302 -26.00 -13.94 -12.95
CA GLU A 302 -25.25 -14.77 -13.90
C GLU A 302 -24.49 -13.95 -14.95
N ASN A 303 -24.89 -12.72 -15.23
CA ASN A 303 -24.34 -11.82 -16.24
C ASN A 303 -23.42 -10.74 -15.69
N LEU A 304 -23.20 -10.69 -14.36
CA LEU A 304 -22.35 -9.70 -13.71
C LEU A 304 -20.91 -9.69 -14.23
N GLU A 305 -20.37 -10.84 -14.65
CA GLU A 305 -19.05 -10.93 -15.25
C GLU A 305 -18.97 -10.21 -16.60
N ILE A 306 -20.02 -10.30 -17.42
CA ILE A 306 -20.12 -9.61 -18.72
C ILE A 306 -20.23 -8.09 -18.47
N GLN A 307 -21.10 -7.69 -17.54
CA GLN A 307 -21.27 -6.28 -17.17
C GLN A 307 -19.95 -5.66 -16.67
N HIS A 308 -19.24 -6.37 -15.80
CA HIS A 308 -17.95 -5.93 -15.28
C HIS A 308 -16.91 -5.76 -16.41
N ASN A 309 -16.75 -6.76 -17.26
CA ASN A 309 -15.76 -6.75 -18.32
C ASN A 309 -16.02 -5.69 -19.40
N ILE A 310 -17.27 -5.41 -19.74
CA ILE A 310 -17.57 -4.34 -20.69
C ILE A 310 -17.26 -2.94 -20.11
N ILE A 311 -17.54 -2.72 -18.82
CA ILE A 311 -17.17 -1.47 -18.13
C ILE A 311 -15.65 -1.32 -18.09
N LEU A 312 -14.91 -2.39 -17.85
CA LEU A 312 -13.43 -2.38 -17.88
C LEU A 312 -12.89 -2.08 -19.28
N ALA A 313 -13.49 -2.66 -20.33
CA ALA A 313 -13.10 -2.36 -21.71
C ALA A 313 -13.34 -0.89 -22.06
N LEU A 314 -14.49 -0.34 -21.67
CA LEU A 314 -14.80 1.08 -21.87
C LEU A 314 -13.84 1.99 -21.06
N ARG A 315 -13.49 1.63 -19.82
CA ARG A 315 -12.48 2.35 -19.02
C ARG A 315 -11.11 2.30 -19.68
N ALA A 316 -10.69 1.14 -20.18
CA ALA A 316 -9.42 0.98 -20.87
C ALA A 316 -9.31 1.89 -22.09
N HIS A 317 -10.41 2.03 -22.87
CA HIS A 317 -10.43 2.88 -24.07
C HIS A 317 -10.50 4.39 -23.77
N ASN A 318 -11.23 4.80 -22.74
CA ASN A 318 -11.58 6.21 -22.52
C ASN A 318 -10.79 6.88 -21.38
N LEU A 319 -10.23 6.12 -20.44
CA LEU A 319 -9.58 6.64 -19.23
C LEU A 319 -8.15 6.16 -19.03
N MET A 320 -7.66 5.25 -19.90
CA MET A 320 -6.29 4.71 -19.81
C MET A 320 -5.55 5.02 -21.12
N PHE A 321 -4.51 5.83 -21.01
CA PHE A 321 -3.79 6.33 -22.18
C PHE A 321 -2.39 5.74 -22.27
N ARG A 322 -2.04 5.30 -23.47
CA ARG A 322 -0.71 4.79 -23.77
C ARG A 322 0.32 5.92 -23.61
N ASP A 323 1.50 5.57 -23.10
CA ASP A 323 2.62 6.47 -22.81
C ASP A 323 2.36 7.48 -21.66
N GLN A 324 1.18 7.40 -21.01
CA GLN A 324 0.85 8.13 -19.78
C GLN A 324 0.63 7.15 -18.61
N ASP A 325 -0.40 6.30 -18.73
CA ASP A 325 -0.75 5.35 -17.68
C ASP A 325 -0.02 4.03 -17.82
N TYR A 326 0.31 3.64 -19.05
CA TYR A 326 1.04 2.42 -19.36
C TYR A 326 1.86 2.55 -20.66
N VAL A 327 2.84 1.66 -20.81
CA VAL A 327 3.60 1.49 -22.05
C VAL A 327 3.50 0.05 -22.53
N VAL A 328 3.61 -0.14 -23.84
CA VAL A 328 3.66 -1.48 -24.45
C VAL A 328 5.10 -1.77 -24.87
N LYS A 329 5.69 -2.83 -24.32
CA LYS A 329 7.06 -3.25 -24.61
C LYS A 329 7.16 -4.77 -24.59
N ASP A 330 7.84 -5.33 -25.59
CA ASP A 330 8.07 -6.79 -25.71
C ASP A 330 6.78 -7.63 -25.67
N ASP A 331 5.70 -7.15 -26.29
CA ASP A 331 4.36 -7.74 -26.29
C ASP A 331 3.71 -7.84 -24.89
N GLU A 332 4.09 -6.93 -23.98
CA GLU A 332 3.54 -6.81 -22.63
C GLU A 332 3.15 -5.36 -22.33
N VAL A 333 2.03 -5.22 -21.62
CA VAL A 333 1.61 -3.93 -21.03
C VAL A 333 2.37 -3.74 -19.71
N LEU A 334 3.01 -2.59 -19.56
CA LEU A 334 3.73 -2.22 -18.33
C LEU A 334 3.13 -0.93 -17.77
N ILE A 335 2.80 -0.93 -16.50
CA ILE A 335 2.21 0.23 -15.82
C ILE A 335 3.26 1.33 -15.71
N VAL A 336 2.81 2.58 -15.90
CA VAL A 336 3.55 3.78 -15.53
C VAL A 336 2.92 4.34 -14.27
N ASP A 337 3.72 4.57 -13.24
CA ASP A 337 3.24 5.14 -11.98
C ASP A 337 2.86 6.61 -12.18
N GLU A 338 1.63 6.95 -11.88
CA GLU A 338 1.06 8.29 -12.03
C GLU A 338 1.83 9.36 -11.24
N PHE A 339 2.44 8.98 -10.10
CA PHE A 339 3.15 9.92 -9.22
C PHE A 339 4.63 10.06 -9.56
N THR A 340 5.27 8.97 -9.96
CA THR A 340 6.71 8.95 -10.21
C THR A 340 7.06 8.94 -11.69
N GLY A 341 6.08 8.65 -12.55
CA GLY A 341 6.27 8.43 -13.99
C GLY A 341 7.15 7.21 -14.30
N ARG A 342 7.34 6.32 -13.34
CA ARG A 342 8.19 5.12 -13.47
C ARG A 342 7.46 3.99 -14.14
N ILE A 343 8.15 3.30 -15.05
CA ILE A 343 7.66 2.01 -15.52
C ILE A 343 7.79 1.01 -14.37
N MET A 344 6.70 0.33 -14.05
CA MET A 344 6.61 -0.66 -12.98
C MET A 344 6.55 -2.08 -13.55
N PRO A 345 7.68 -2.71 -13.82
CA PRO A 345 7.68 -4.09 -14.33
C PRO A 345 7.16 -5.05 -13.26
N GLY A 346 6.33 -6.00 -13.68
CA GLY A 346 5.73 -6.98 -12.77
C GLY A 346 4.44 -6.51 -12.09
N ARG A 347 4.14 -5.21 -12.07
CA ARG A 347 2.85 -4.69 -11.60
C ARG A 347 1.78 -4.87 -12.66
N ARG A 348 0.55 -5.11 -12.19
CA ARG A 348 -0.64 -5.21 -13.03
C ARG A 348 -1.77 -4.41 -12.39
N TYR A 349 -2.62 -3.80 -13.20
CA TYR A 349 -3.86 -3.23 -12.69
C TYR A 349 -4.75 -4.34 -12.15
N SER A 350 -5.43 -4.08 -11.05
CA SER A 350 -6.36 -5.00 -10.41
C SER A 350 -7.66 -5.17 -11.21
N ASP A 351 -8.47 -6.12 -10.76
CA ASP A 351 -9.86 -6.27 -11.15
C ASP A 351 -10.11 -6.48 -12.66
N GLY A 352 -9.14 -7.06 -13.39
CA GLY A 352 -9.28 -7.29 -14.83
C GLY A 352 -8.94 -6.09 -15.72
N LEU A 353 -8.68 -4.89 -15.19
CA LEU A 353 -8.36 -3.71 -15.99
C LEU A 353 -7.08 -3.91 -16.82
N HIS A 354 -6.09 -4.61 -16.26
CA HIS A 354 -4.86 -4.90 -17.01
C HIS A 354 -5.13 -5.76 -18.24
N GLN A 355 -5.98 -6.77 -18.10
CA GLN A 355 -6.41 -7.65 -19.20
C GLN A 355 -7.23 -6.89 -20.24
N ALA A 356 -8.08 -5.96 -19.81
CA ALA A 356 -8.81 -5.08 -20.71
C ALA A 356 -7.86 -4.18 -21.52
N ILE A 357 -6.78 -3.69 -20.92
CA ILE A 357 -5.73 -2.92 -21.63
C ILE A 357 -4.93 -3.84 -22.55
N GLU A 358 -4.57 -5.07 -22.10
CA GLU A 358 -3.92 -6.06 -22.96
C GLU A 358 -4.78 -6.38 -24.21
N ALA A 359 -6.10 -6.52 -24.05
CA ALA A 359 -7.03 -6.71 -25.16
C ALA A 359 -7.08 -5.47 -26.08
N LYS A 360 -7.20 -4.27 -25.53
CA LYS A 360 -7.18 -2.98 -26.27
C LYS A 360 -5.92 -2.83 -27.12
N GLU A 361 -4.75 -3.19 -26.58
CA GLU A 361 -3.47 -3.07 -27.30
C GLU A 361 -3.16 -4.27 -28.17
N HIS A 362 -4.07 -5.24 -28.25
CA HIS A 362 -3.94 -6.48 -29.03
C HIS A 362 -2.68 -7.28 -28.72
N VAL A 363 -2.20 -7.20 -27.48
CA VAL A 363 -1.14 -8.05 -26.95
C VAL A 363 -1.78 -9.33 -26.33
N LYS A 364 -0.96 -10.33 -26.04
CA LYS A 364 -1.47 -11.56 -25.46
C LYS A 364 -2.11 -11.32 -24.10
N VAL A 365 -3.42 -11.47 -24.01
CA VAL A 365 -4.17 -11.37 -22.74
C VAL A 365 -3.72 -12.50 -21.81
N LYS A 366 -3.10 -12.14 -20.68
CA LYS A 366 -2.69 -13.10 -19.66
C LYS A 366 -3.88 -13.43 -18.76
N ARG A 367 -3.85 -14.64 -18.16
CA ARG A 367 -4.91 -15.05 -17.23
C ARG A 367 -5.04 -14.04 -16.09
N GLU A 368 -6.25 -13.83 -15.63
CA GLU A 368 -6.58 -13.01 -14.50
C GLU A 368 -5.85 -13.49 -13.24
N SER A 369 -5.44 -12.56 -12.42
CA SER A 369 -4.82 -12.87 -11.12
C SER A 369 -5.91 -12.95 -10.07
N LYS A 370 -5.96 -14.07 -9.33
CA LYS A 370 -6.82 -14.19 -8.15
C LYS A 370 -6.11 -13.60 -6.94
N THR A 371 -6.81 -12.80 -6.13
CA THR A 371 -6.30 -12.30 -4.87
C THR A 371 -6.18 -13.44 -3.86
N LEU A 372 -4.96 -13.70 -3.39
CA LEU A 372 -4.68 -14.72 -2.37
C LEU A 372 -4.69 -14.15 -0.95
N ALA A 373 -4.13 -12.95 -0.79
CA ALA A 373 -4.11 -12.24 0.47
C ALA A 373 -4.09 -10.74 0.22
N THR A 374 -4.72 -9.96 1.07
CA THR A 374 -4.77 -8.51 0.98
C THR A 374 -4.83 -7.88 2.37
N ILE A 375 -4.25 -6.69 2.52
CA ILE A 375 -4.40 -5.83 3.70
C ILE A 375 -4.17 -4.37 3.31
N THR A 376 -4.93 -3.44 3.88
CA THR A 376 -4.66 -2.00 3.72
C THR A 376 -3.48 -1.58 4.62
N PHE A 377 -2.74 -0.55 4.21
CA PHE A 377 -1.67 0.02 5.05
C PHE A 377 -2.21 0.50 6.40
N GLN A 378 -3.42 1.06 6.40
CA GLN A 378 -4.11 1.51 7.60
C GLN A 378 -4.27 0.38 8.61
N ASN A 379 -4.87 -0.74 8.19
CA ASN A 379 -5.08 -1.89 9.06
C ASN A 379 -3.77 -2.57 9.44
N PHE A 380 -2.80 -2.62 8.53
CA PHE A 380 -1.50 -3.22 8.80
C PHE A 380 -0.73 -2.45 9.89
N PHE A 381 -0.53 -1.13 9.72
CA PHE A 381 0.22 -0.34 10.71
C PHE A 381 -0.53 -0.19 12.04
N ASN A 382 -1.87 -0.31 12.05
CA ASN A 382 -2.63 -0.34 13.29
C ASN A 382 -2.45 -1.62 14.11
N LYS A 383 -1.81 -2.66 13.56
CA LYS A 383 -1.44 -3.88 14.31
C LYS A 383 -0.20 -3.72 15.19
N PHE A 384 0.62 -2.71 14.95
CA PHE A 384 1.74 -2.42 15.84
C PHE A 384 1.25 -1.96 17.21
N GLU A 385 1.84 -2.50 18.27
CA GLU A 385 1.55 -2.08 19.65
C GLU A 385 1.87 -0.59 19.83
N LYS A 386 2.95 -0.11 19.19
CA LYS A 386 3.38 1.28 19.16
C LYS A 386 3.82 1.68 17.75
N LYS A 387 3.43 2.84 17.33
CA LYS A 387 3.85 3.42 16.06
C LYS A 387 4.12 4.90 16.19
N ALA A 388 5.10 5.39 15.46
CA ALA A 388 5.47 6.80 15.38
C ALA A 388 5.88 7.16 13.95
N GLY A 389 5.84 8.42 13.61
CA GLY A 389 6.21 8.88 12.29
C GLY A 389 6.99 10.18 12.27
N MET A 390 7.77 10.38 11.22
CA MET A 390 8.47 11.64 10.99
C MET A 390 8.37 12.06 9.53
N THR A 391 8.20 13.35 9.29
CA THR A 391 8.20 13.96 7.96
C THR A 391 8.41 15.47 8.07
N GLY A 392 8.59 16.14 6.95
CA GLY A 392 8.63 17.61 6.87
C GLY A 392 7.28 18.30 6.68
N THR A 393 6.19 17.53 6.48
CA THR A 393 4.93 18.04 5.92
C THR A 393 3.69 17.24 6.38
N ALA A 394 3.51 16.98 7.67
CA ALA A 394 2.36 16.21 8.19
C ALA A 394 1.16 17.07 8.60
N LEU A 395 1.38 18.33 8.98
CA LEU A 395 0.38 19.17 9.65
C LEU A 395 -0.89 19.40 8.79
N THR A 396 -0.76 19.41 7.48
CA THR A 396 -1.89 19.54 6.55
C THR A 396 -2.87 18.37 6.65
N GLU A 397 -2.37 17.18 7.01
CA GLU A 397 -3.11 15.92 7.12
C GLU A 397 -3.30 15.47 8.58
N GLU A 398 -3.09 16.38 9.56
CA GLU A 398 -3.18 16.05 11.00
C GLU A 398 -4.50 15.37 11.37
N LYS A 399 -5.59 15.81 10.75
CA LYS A 399 -6.91 15.22 11.00
C LYS A 399 -6.95 13.74 10.60
N GLU A 400 -6.42 13.38 9.45
CA GLU A 400 -6.39 12.01 8.98
C GLU A 400 -5.49 11.13 9.85
N PHE A 401 -4.30 11.62 10.21
CA PHE A 401 -3.40 10.90 11.12
C PHE A 401 -4.04 10.61 12.47
N ARG A 402 -4.82 11.55 12.99
CA ARG A 402 -5.53 11.38 14.26
C ARG A 402 -6.71 10.42 14.13
N ASP A 403 -7.56 10.60 13.11
CA ASP A 403 -8.81 9.86 12.97
C ASP A 403 -8.59 8.40 12.58
N ILE A 404 -7.56 8.11 11.76
CA ILE A 404 -7.28 6.76 11.23
C ILE A 404 -6.21 6.03 12.03
N TYR A 405 -5.12 6.72 12.38
CA TYR A 405 -3.95 6.09 12.99
C TYR A 405 -3.79 6.37 14.49
N GLY A 406 -4.60 7.27 15.04
CA GLY A 406 -4.52 7.68 16.44
C GLY A 406 -3.26 8.48 16.78
N MET A 407 -2.58 9.05 15.78
CA MET A 407 -1.36 9.82 15.96
C MET A 407 -1.63 11.32 15.75
N ASP A 408 -1.19 12.17 16.68
CA ASP A 408 -1.20 13.60 16.48
C ASP A 408 0.15 14.11 15.93
N VAL A 409 0.13 15.30 15.33
CA VAL A 409 1.29 15.91 14.70
C VAL A 409 1.82 17.04 15.58
N ILE A 410 3.12 16.99 15.88
CA ILE A 410 3.82 18.05 16.62
C ILE A 410 4.84 18.71 15.69
N GLU A 411 4.60 19.99 15.38
CA GLU A 411 5.52 20.79 14.61
C GLU A 411 6.70 21.23 15.49
N ILE A 412 7.92 20.84 15.11
CA ILE A 412 9.15 21.13 15.82
C ILE A 412 9.81 22.35 15.17
N PRO A 413 10.27 23.34 15.95
CA PRO A 413 11.00 24.49 15.41
C PRO A 413 12.31 24.03 14.76
N THR A 414 12.73 24.73 13.71
CA THR A 414 13.99 24.46 13.03
C THR A 414 15.19 24.86 13.90
N ASN A 415 16.31 24.12 13.76
CA ASN A 415 17.55 24.40 14.46
C ASN A 415 18.09 25.82 14.14
N ARG A 416 17.98 26.24 12.88
CA ARG A 416 18.28 27.61 12.43
C ARG A 416 17.07 28.19 11.71
N PRO A 417 16.84 29.52 11.80
CA PRO A 417 15.70 30.15 11.10
C PRO A 417 15.75 29.91 9.58
N VAL A 418 14.60 29.64 9.00
CA VAL A 418 14.45 29.54 7.53
C VAL A 418 14.46 30.96 6.95
N ILE A 419 15.46 31.26 6.13
CA ILE A 419 15.61 32.57 5.46
C ILE A 419 15.25 32.54 3.98
N ARG A 420 14.80 31.37 3.48
CA ARG A 420 14.31 31.19 2.10
C ARG A 420 13.16 32.17 1.79
N LYS A 421 13.17 32.71 0.58
CA LYS A 421 12.12 33.59 0.08
C LYS A 421 11.14 32.79 -0.78
N ASP A 422 9.91 32.64 -0.32
CA ASP A 422 8.84 32.02 -1.08
C ASP A 422 8.08 33.10 -1.85
N LEU A 423 8.30 33.16 -3.18
CA LEU A 423 7.66 34.13 -4.06
C LEU A 423 6.21 33.74 -4.36
N GLN A 424 5.40 34.72 -4.78
CA GLN A 424 4.04 34.45 -5.21
C GLN A 424 4.03 33.66 -6.50
N ASP A 425 2.96 32.89 -6.71
CA ASP A 425 2.76 32.12 -7.91
C ASP A 425 2.70 33.01 -9.13
N ALA A 426 3.39 32.60 -10.19
CA ALA A 426 3.38 33.24 -11.49
C ALA A 426 2.34 32.54 -12.37
N VAL A 427 1.20 33.19 -12.61
CA VAL A 427 0.08 32.61 -13.37
C VAL A 427 0.06 33.11 -14.79
N TYR A 428 -0.08 32.20 -15.75
CA TYR A 428 -0.13 32.45 -17.17
C TYR A 428 -1.42 31.90 -17.79
N LYS A 429 -1.81 32.43 -18.94
CA LYS A 429 -3.01 31.96 -19.63
C LYS A 429 -2.83 30.58 -20.24
N THR A 430 -1.69 30.34 -20.88
CA THR A 430 -1.43 29.09 -21.60
C THR A 430 -0.21 28.34 -21.05
N LYS A 431 -0.17 27.02 -21.25
CA LYS A 431 1.01 26.19 -20.93
C LYS A 431 2.27 26.65 -21.66
N LYS A 432 2.11 27.13 -22.91
CA LYS A 432 3.24 27.61 -23.73
C LYS A 432 3.91 28.84 -23.12
N GLU A 433 3.12 29.83 -22.70
CA GLU A 433 3.64 31.03 -22.04
C GLU A 433 4.33 30.68 -20.71
N LYS A 434 3.71 29.81 -19.92
CA LYS A 434 4.27 29.31 -18.69
C LYS A 434 5.66 28.69 -18.89
N PHE A 435 5.83 27.78 -19.84
CA PHE A 435 7.11 27.13 -20.07
C PHE A 435 8.19 28.08 -20.58
N HIS A 436 7.82 29.11 -21.39
CA HIS A 436 8.78 30.16 -21.76
C HIS A 436 9.26 30.95 -20.54
N ALA A 437 8.34 31.33 -19.65
CA ALA A 437 8.69 32.05 -18.44
C ALA A 437 9.55 31.18 -17.47
N VAL A 438 9.29 29.88 -17.39
CA VAL A 438 10.13 28.93 -16.64
C VAL A 438 11.56 28.94 -17.20
N VAL A 439 11.72 28.81 -18.50
CA VAL A 439 13.05 28.81 -19.16
C VAL A 439 13.80 30.13 -18.91
N GLU A 440 13.12 31.28 -19.04
CA GLU A 440 13.71 32.60 -18.74
C GLU A 440 14.14 32.69 -17.26
N SER A 441 13.30 32.25 -16.32
CA SER A 441 13.63 32.24 -14.89
C SER A 441 14.83 31.34 -14.56
N VAL A 442 14.97 30.19 -15.25
CA VAL A 442 16.12 29.29 -15.13
C VAL A 442 17.37 29.95 -15.69
N LYS A 443 17.26 30.61 -16.86
CA LYS A 443 18.37 31.29 -17.51
C LYS A 443 18.93 32.42 -16.65
N GLU A 444 18.07 33.29 -16.12
CA GLU A 444 18.47 34.38 -15.22
C GLU A 444 19.21 33.89 -13.97
N ALA A 445 18.75 32.77 -13.39
CA ALA A 445 19.40 32.18 -12.21
C ALA A 445 20.73 31.54 -12.57
N HIS A 446 20.80 30.81 -13.66
CA HIS A 446 22.03 30.18 -14.16
C HIS A 446 23.11 31.22 -14.50
N GLU A 447 22.75 32.33 -15.15
CA GLU A 447 23.68 33.47 -15.45
C GLU A 447 24.22 34.13 -14.17
N LYS A 448 23.47 34.11 -13.08
CA LYS A 448 23.91 34.57 -11.75
C LYS A 448 24.77 33.54 -11.00
N GLY A 449 24.91 32.33 -11.54
CA GLY A 449 25.55 31.19 -10.88
C GLY A 449 24.72 30.54 -9.78
N GLN A 450 23.44 30.89 -9.67
CA GLN A 450 22.52 30.32 -8.70
C GLN A 450 22.09 28.93 -9.15
N PRO A 451 22.21 27.87 -8.32
CA PRO A 451 21.72 26.55 -8.67
C PRO A 451 20.20 26.52 -8.74
N VAL A 452 19.63 25.78 -9.71
CA VAL A 452 18.18 25.69 -9.95
C VAL A 452 17.72 24.24 -9.94
N LEU A 453 16.67 23.99 -9.18
CA LEU A 453 15.92 22.72 -9.23
C LEU A 453 14.53 22.99 -9.82
N VAL A 454 14.28 22.44 -10.99
CA VAL A 454 12.98 22.53 -11.68
C VAL A 454 12.17 21.28 -11.34
N GLY A 455 11.07 21.48 -10.60
CA GLY A 455 10.13 20.42 -10.26
C GLY A 455 9.05 20.27 -11.33
N THR A 456 8.86 19.05 -11.84
CA THR A 456 7.82 18.73 -12.84
C THR A 456 6.94 17.60 -12.29
N ILE A 457 5.68 17.52 -12.76
CA ILE A 457 4.76 16.45 -12.37
C ILE A 457 4.99 15.22 -13.26
N THR A 458 5.15 15.41 -14.57
CA THR A 458 5.26 14.31 -15.54
C THR A 458 6.64 14.24 -16.19
N ILE A 459 7.00 13.05 -16.67
CA ILE A 459 8.22 12.83 -17.45
C ILE A 459 8.15 13.63 -18.77
N GLU A 460 6.97 13.69 -19.38
CA GLU A 460 6.74 14.43 -20.61
C GLU A 460 7.09 15.92 -20.46
N THR A 461 6.62 16.54 -19.38
CA THR A 461 6.98 17.92 -19.03
C THR A 461 8.48 18.08 -18.81
N SER A 462 9.13 17.10 -18.16
CA SER A 462 10.59 17.10 -17.97
C SER A 462 11.35 17.05 -19.29
N GLU A 463 10.93 16.19 -20.21
CA GLU A 463 11.55 16.07 -21.54
C GLU A 463 11.31 17.30 -22.41
N LEU A 464 10.10 17.87 -22.36
CA LEU A 464 9.78 19.12 -23.05
C LEU A 464 10.69 20.25 -22.59
N LEU A 465 10.78 20.49 -21.30
CA LEU A 465 11.64 21.52 -20.70
C LEU A 465 13.12 21.27 -21.00
N SER A 466 13.57 20.02 -20.92
CA SER A 466 14.91 19.65 -21.31
C SER A 466 15.20 20.02 -22.77
N GLY A 467 14.25 19.76 -23.67
CA GLY A 467 14.35 20.18 -25.08
C GLY A 467 14.42 21.71 -25.27
N MET A 468 13.68 22.46 -24.45
CA MET A 468 13.71 23.94 -24.48
C MET A 468 15.04 24.48 -23.93
N LEU A 469 15.52 24.00 -22.78
CA LEU A 469 16.79 24.43 -22.20
C LEU A 469 18.00 24.11 -23.11
N LYS A 470 17.98 22.97 -23.79
CA LYS A 470 19.01 22.63 -24.80
C LYS A 470 19.06 23.62 -25.97
N ARG A 471 17.90 24.11 -26.43
CA ARG A 471 17.83 25.13 -27.49
C ARG A 471 18.41 26.46 -27.04
N GLU A 472 18.25 26.83 -25.77
CA GLU A 472 18.85 28.04 -25.17
C GLU A 472 20.33 27.82 -24.77
N GLY A 473 20.87 26.63 -24.97
CA GLY A 473 22.27 26.32 -24.66
C GLY A 473 22.58 26.20 -23.18
N ILE A 474 21.58 25.98 -22.31
CA ILE A 474 21.74 25.85 -20.86
C ILE A 474 22.08 24.41 -20.52
N PRO A 475 23.28 24.13 -19.95
CA PRO A 475 23.64 22.79 -19.50
C PRO A 475 22.77 22.39 -18.32
N HIS A 476 22.17 21.20 -18.36
CA HIS A 476 21.29 20.70 -17.31
C HIS A 476 21.29 19.19 -17.21
N THR A 477 20.89 18.69 -16.04
CA THR A 477 20.73 17.26 -15.78
C THR A 477 19.25 16.96 -15.55
N VAL A 478 18.76 15.87 -16.14
CA VAL A 478 17.37 15.42 -15.95
C VAL A 478 17.39 14.21 -15.03
N LEU A 479 16.73 14.36 -13.90
CA LEU A 479 16.52 13.32 -12.93
C LEU A 479 15.16 12.70 -13.19
N ASN A 480 15.14 11.60 -13.90
CA ASN A 480 13.93 10.82 -14.11
C ASN A 480 14.15 9.40 -13.59
N ALA A 481 13.04 8.74 -13.30
CA ALA A 481 12.96 7.44 -12.67
C ALA A 481 13.69 6.26 -13.37
N LYS A 482 14.40 6.51 -14.45
CA LYS A 482 15.11 5.47 -15.21
C LYS A 482 16.42 5.01 -14.55
N PHE A 483 16.97 5.76 -13.58
CA PHE A 483 18.34 5.57 -13.08
C PHE A 483 18.46 5.75 -11.56
N HIS A 484 17.90 4.85 -10.77
CA HIS A 484 17.90 4.92 -9.29
C HIS A 484 19.30 5.05 -8.64
N GLU A 485 20.28 4.27 -9.10
CA GLU A 485 21.63 4.29 -8.51
C GLU A 485 22.39 5.60 -8.79
N GLN A 486 22.06 6.24 -9.91
CA GLN A 486 22.65 7.54 -10.29
C GLN A 486 21.89 8.71 -9.64
N GLU A 487 20.71 8.48 -9.14
CA GLU A 487 19.84 9.51 -8.57
C GLU A 487 20.52 10.25 -7.42
N ALA A 488 21.09 9.53 -6.48
CA ALA A 488 21.77 10.13 -5.33
C ALA A 488 22.99 10.98 -5.73
N GLN A 489 23.74 10.55 -6.77
CA GLN A 489 24.88 11.32 -7.28
C GLN A 489 24.45 12.59 -8.00
N ILE A 490 23.36 12.52 -8.78
CA ILE A 490 22.81 13.67 -9.50
C ILE A 490 22.27 14.70 -8.49
N VAL A 491 21.55 14.23 -7.47
CA VAL A 491 21.04 15.11 -6.41
C VAL A 491 22.18 15.78 -5.63
N ALA A 492 23.27 15.07 -5.35
CA ALA A 492 24.44 15.64 -4.69
C ALA A 492 25.07 16.78 -5.52
N GLN A 493 24.99 16.72 -6.85
CA GLN A 493 25.53 17.76 -7.75
C GLN A 493 24.54 18.92 -7.95
N ALA A 494 23.26 18.75 -7.65
CA ALA A 494 22.23 19.76 -7.88
C ALA A 494 22.44 21.05 -7.05
N GLY A 495 23.25 21.02 -6.00
CA GLY A 495 23.60 22.17 -5.16
C GLY A 495 24.87 22.92 -5.56
N GLN A 496 25.53 22.51 -6.63
CA GLN A 496 26.75 23.18 -7.10
C GLN A 496 26.45 24.49 -7.82
N HIS A 497 27.43 25.40 -7.83
CA HIS A 497 27.32 26.69 -8.50
C HIS A 497 26.84 26.59 -9.94
N GLY A 498 25.77 27.26 -10.28
CA GLY A 498 25.17 27.29 -11.62
C GLY A 498 24.56 25.99 -12.11
N ALA A 499 24.45 24.96 -11.28
CA ALA A 499 23.83 23.70 -11.65
C ALA A 499 22.35 23.86 -11.98
N VAL A 500 21.87 23.25 -13.06
CA VAL A 500 20.43 23.19 -13.40
C VAL A 500 20.00 21.73 -13.43
N THR A 501 19.03 21.39 -12.60
CA THR A 501 18.49 20.03 -12.47
C THR A 501 16.99 20.04 -12.69
N ILE A 502 16.49 19.24 -13.60
CA ILE A 502 15.05 18.98 -13.76
C ILE A 502 14.75 17.66 -13.03
N ALA A 503 13.79 17.67 -12.13
CA ALA A 503 13.41 16.49 -11.36
C ALA A 503 11.90 16.32 -11.34
N THR A 504 11.41 15.08 -11.47
CA THR A 504 10.04 14.75 -11.10
C THR A 504 9.89 14.76 -9.57
N ASN A 505 8.68 14.96 -9.07
CA ASN A 505 8.40 15.22 -7.67
C ASN A 505 9.07 14.30 -6.65
N MET A 506 9.07 13.01 -6.94
CA MET A 506 9.54 12.00 -6.02
C MET A 506 11.04 11.69 -6.18
N ALA A 507 11.65 12.15 -7.26
CA ALA A 507 13.05 11.93 -7.50
C ALA A 507 13.92 12.68 -6.47
N GLY A 508 14.87 11.98 -5.84
CA GLY A 508 15.75 12.54 -4.81
C GLY A 508 15.10 12.75 -3.44
N ARG A 509 13.94 12.14 -3.16
CA ARG A 509 13.34 12.16 -1.82
C ARG A 509 14.24 11.42 -0.82
N GLY A 510 14.38 11.95 0.40
CA GLY A 510 15.29 11.40 1.40
C GLY A 510 16.78 11.70 1.18
N THR A 511 17.13 12.39 0.08
CA THR A 511 18.51 12.79 -0.21
C THR A 511 18.70 14.29 0.02
N ASP A 512 19.80 14.68 0.69
CA ASP A 512 20.11 16.07 0.98
C ASP A 512 20.90 16.75 -0.16
N ILE A 513 20.49 17.97 -0.53
CA ILE A 513 21.18 18.80 -1.51
C ILE A 513 22.11 19.72 -0.75
N LYS A 514 23.41 19.46 -0.82
CA LYS A 514 24.43 20.28 -0.19
C LYS A 514 24.89 21.39 -1.13
N LEU A 515 24.83 22.64 -0.63
CA LEU A 515 25.29 23.79 -1.40
C LEU A 515 26.81 23.98 -1.21
N ASP A 516 27.51 24.35 -2.27
CA ASP A 516 28.86 24.87 -2.16
C ASP A 516 28.84 26.36 -1.74
N ASP A 517 29.99 26.92 -1.40
CA ASP A 517 30.08 28.30 -0.90
C ASP A 517 29.75 29.34 -1.96
N GLU A 518 30.06 29.07 -3.24
CA GLU A 518 29.75 29.93 -4.38
C GLU A 518 28.23 29.96 -4.64
N ALA A 519 27.57 28.81 -4.57
CA ALA A 519 26.10 28.71 -4.66
C ALA A 519 25.39 29.44 -3.52
N ARG A 520 25.91 29.37 -2.28
CA ARG A 520 25.38 30.15 -1.16
C ARG A 520 25.51 31.66 -1.41
N ALA A 521 26.67 32.10 -1.93
CA ALA A 521 26.90 33.51 -2.26
C ALA A 521 26.03 34.00 -3.43
N ALA A 522 25.69 33.11 -4.37
CA ALA A 522 24.78 33.41 -5.49
C ALA A 522 23.30 33.46 -5.10
N GLY A 523 22.95 33.20 -3.84
CA GLY A 523 21.58 33.29 -3.33
C GLY A 523 20.97 31.93 -2.94
N GLY A 524 21.74 30.84 -2.99
CA GLY A 524 21.34 29.49 -2.64
C GLY A 524 20.45 28.83 -3.69
N LEU A 525 19.87 27.66 -3.37
CA LEU A 525 19.09 26.89 -4.31
C LEU A 525 17.76 27.59 -4.65
N LYS A 526 17.53 27.79 -5.95
CA LYS A 526 16.24 28.26 -6.48
C LYS A 526 15.38 27.07 -6.87
N ILE A 527 14.16 27.01 -6.33
CA ILE A 527 13.13 26.04 -6.68
C ILE A 527 12.18 26.66 -7.70
N VAL A 528 11.97 26.01 -8.82
CA VAL A 528 11.03 26.36 -9.86
C VAL A 528 10.03 25.24 -9.98
N GLY A 529 8.82 25.42 -9.44
CA GLY A 529 7.72 24.48 -9.63
C GLY A 529 7.00 24.80 -10.96
N THR A 530 6.83 23.81 -11.84
CA THR A 530 6.19 24.03 -13.15
C THR A 530 4.67 23.92 -13.11
N GLU A 531 4.14 23.37 -12.01
CA GLU A 531 2.72 23.24 -11.72
C GLU A 531 2.50 23.13 -10.21
N ARG A 532 1.28 23.36 -9.74
CA ARG A 532 0.85 22.98 -8.40
C ARG A 532 0.39 21.53 -8.40
N HIS A 533 0.77 20.81 -7.38
CA HIS A 533 0.38 19.42 -7.19
C HIS A 533 -1.04 19.30 -6.64
N GLU A 534 -1.58 18.10 -6.63
CA GLU A 534 -2.88 17.78 -6.03
C GLU A 534 -2.92 18.07 -4.51
N SER A 535 -1.78 18.08 -3.84
CA SER A 535 -1.68 18.31 -2.40
C SER A 535 -0.68 19.44 -2.10
N ARG A 536 -1.06 20.35 -1.20
CA ARG A 536 -0.21 21.42 -0.66
C ARG A 536 1.05 20.86 0.01
N ARG A 537 0.94 19.65 0.54
CA ARG A 537 2.03 18.93 1.19
C ARG A 537 3.17 18.65 0.21
N ILE A 538 2.88 18.18 -0.99
CA ILE A 538 3.87 17.90 -2.04
C ILE A 538 4.58 19.18 -2.47
N ASP A 539 3.81 20.29 -2.64
CA ASP A 539 4.39 21.60 -2.93
C ASP A 539 5.37 22.03 -1.83
N ASN A 540 5.01 21.84 -0.57
CA ASN A 540 5.87 22.17 0.57
C ASN A 540 7.12 21.27 0.64
N GLN A 541 7.04 20.00 0.25
CA GLN A 541 8.20 19.11 0.11
C GLN A 541 9.17 19.60 -0.97
N LEU A 542 8.65 20.07 -2.11
CA LEU A 542 9.46 20.64 -3.17
C LEU A 542 10.15 21.93 -2.69
N ARG A 543 9.41 22.87 -2.08
CA ARG A 543 9.99 24.09 -1.46
C ARG A 543 11.04 23.76 -0.41
N GLY A 544 10.78 22.73 0.41
CA GLY A 544 11.66 22.30 1.51
C GLY A 544 13.01 21.74 1.06
N ARG A 545 13.24 21.57 -0.23
CA ARG A 545 14.55 21.22 -0.77
C ARG A 545 15.53 22.39 -0.72
N SER A 546 15.06 23.62 -0.58
CA SER A 546 15.85 24.86 -0.47
C SER A 546 15.69 25.48 0.92
N GLY A 547 16.65 26.30 1.34
CA GLY A 547 16.62 27.04 2.60
C GLY A 547 16.82 26.16 3.83
N ARG A 548 17.67 25.14 3.75
CA ARG A 548 17.97 24.18 4.83
C ARG A 548 19.04 24.74 5.76
N GLN A 549 18.93 24.47 7.05
CA GLN A 549 19.92 24.83 8.08
C GLN A 549 20.38 26.32 8.02
N GLY A 550 19.46 27.23 7.66
CA GLY A 550 19.77 28.67 7.55
C GLY A 550 20.45 29.07 6.24
N ASP A 551 20.54 28.20 5.24
CA ASP A 551 21.01 28.55 3.91
C ASP A 551 20.03 29.50 3.20
N PRO A 552 20.49 30.44 2.37
CA PRO A 552 19.63 31.23 1.51
C PRO A 552 18.94 30.33 0.48
N GLY A 553 17.88 30.85 -0.12
CA GLY A 553 17.16 30.15 -1.16
C GLY A 553 15.93 30.92 -1.62
N GLU A 554 15.34 30.45 -2.71
CA GLU A 554 14.17 31.04 -3.32
C GLU A 554 13.25 29.94 -3.86
N SER A 555 11.94 30.13 -3.78
CA SER A 555 10.98 29.23 -4.43
C SER A 555 9.90 30.01 -5.15
N GLN A 556 9.50 29.52 -6.35
CA GLN A 556 8.39 30.07 -7.13
C GLN A 556 7.70 28.98 -7.92
N PHE A 557 6.37 29.03 -7.98
CA PHE A 557 5.57 28.16 -8.84
C PHE A 557 5.06 28.93 -10.06
N PHE A 558 5.11 28.29 -11.21
CA PHE A 558 4.63 28.78 -12.51
C PHE A 558 3.41 27.95 -12.89
N ILE A 559 2.27 28.59 -13.09
CA ILE A 559 0.97 27.95 -13.25
C ILE A 559 0.32 28.43 -14.53
N SER A 560 -0.39 27.53 -15.21
CA SER A 560 -1.26 27.87 -16.34
C SER A 560 -2.71 27.58 -16.00
N LEU A 561 -3.62 28.32 -16.62
CA LEU A 561 -5.06 28.02 -16.56
C LEU A 561 -5.41 26.70 -17.25
N GLU A 562 -4.53 26.24 -18.14
CA GLU A 562 -4.66 24.96 -18.85
C GLU A 562 -4.10 23.77 -18.04
N ASP A 563 -3.51 23.98 -16.85
CA ASP A 563 -3.02 22.92 -15.98
C ASP A 563 -4.20 22.11 -15.43
N ASP A 564 -4.03 20.82 -15.27
CA ASP A 564 -5.11 19.90 -14.91
C ASP A 564 -5.79 20.27 -13.58
N LEU A 565 -5.03 20.73 -12.60
CA LEU A 565 -5.58 21.25 -11.35
C LEU A 565 -6.59 22.39 -11.60
N MET A 566 -6.27 23.29 -12.52
CA MET A 566 -7.13 24.44 -12.85
C MET A 566 -8.30 24.02 -13.72
N ARG A 567 -8.08 23.13 -14.68
CA ARG A 567 -9.11 22.62 -15.60
C ARG A 567 -10.18 21.80 -14.85
N LEU A 568 -9.77 20.89 -13.94
CA LEU A 568 -10.68 19.95 -13.29
C LEU A 568 -11.35 20.52 -12.03
N PHE A 569 -10.66 21.42 -11.31
CA PHE A 569 -11.10 21.88 -9.98
C PHE A 569 -11.19 23.42 -9.90
N GLY A 570 -10.75 24.14 -10.93
CA GLY A 570 -10.96 25.59 -11.06
C GLY A 570 -12.44 25.91 -11.18
N SER A 571 -12.93 26.93 -10.47
CA SER A 571 -14.32 27.36 -10.63
C SER A 571 -14.50 28.09 -11.95
N GLU A 572 -15.62 27.88 -12.66
CA GLU A 572 -16.01 28.64 -13.88
C GLU A 572 -15.94 30.16 -13.66
N ARG A 573 -16.34 30.61 -12.47
CA ARG A 573 -16.23 32.01 -12.06
C ARG A 573 -14.81 32.55 -12.12
N LEU A 574 -13.80 31.72 -11.90
CA LEU A 574 -12.39 32.09 -11.97
C LEU A 574 -11.99 32.32 -13.43
N MET A 575 -12.45 31.45 -14.35
CA MET A 575 -12.24 31.58 -15.78
C MET A 575 -12.96 32.83 -16.33
N ASP A 576 -14.16 33.09 -15.84
CA ASP A 576 -14.92 34.30 -16.22
C ASP A 576 -14.24 35.61 -15.78
N VAL A 577 -13.67 35.59 -14.56
CA VAL A 577 -12.88 36.73 -14.05
C VAL A 577 -11.62 36.95 -14.91
N PHE A 578 -10.94 35.87 -15.33
CA PHE A 578 -9.78 35.97 -16.22
C PHE A 578 -10.15 36.55 -17.60
N ASN A 579 -11.24 36.04 -18.17
CA ASN A 579 -11.73 36.52 -19.45
C ASN A 579 -12.19 37.99 -19.39
N ALA A 580 -12.79 38.38 -18.27
CA ALA A 580 -13.23 39.76 -18.02
C ALA A 580 -12.08 40.75 -17.74
N LEU A 581 -10.97 40.30 -17.19
CA LEU A 581 -9.78 41.12 -16.90
C LEU A 581 -8.98 41.49 -18.16
N GLY A 582 -9.27 40.87 -19.32
CA GLY A 582 -8.65 41.21 -20.61
C GLY A 582 -7.11 41.15 -20.59
N VAL A 583 -6.54 40.19 -19.91
CA VAL A 583 -5.09 40.09 -19.72
C VAL A 583 -4.36 39.89 -21.04
N PRO A 584 -3.36 40.74 -21.37
CA PRO A 584 -2.55 40.58 -22.56
C PRO A 584 -1.80 39.24 -22.60
N GLU A 585 -1.52 38.74 -23.81
CA GLU A 585 -0.67 37.55 -23.97
C GLU A 585 0.75 37.85 -23.45
N ASN A 586 1.37 36.82 -22.82
CA ASN A 586 2.72 36.85 -22.24
C ASN A 586 2.91 37.76 -21.00
N GLU A 587 1.84 38.22 -20.37
CA GLU A 587 1.95 38.92 -19.10
C GLU A 587 1.71 37.99 -17.89
N GLN A 588 2.61 38.09 -16.91
CA GLN A 588 2.49 37.40 -15.63
C GLN A 588 1.40 38.04 -14.77
N ILE A 589 0.47 37.24 -14.30
CA ILE A 589 -0.55 37.68 -13.36
C ILE A 589 -0.13 37.30 -11.95
N GLN A 590 0.11 38.29 -11.12
CA GLN A 590 0.35 38.10 -9.67
C GLN A 590 -0.82 38.69 -8.90
N HIS A 591 -1.71 37.84 -8.41
CA HIS A 591 -2.82 38.31 -7.60
C HIS A 591 -3.11 37.32 -6.43
N LYS A 592 -3.18 37.83 -5.21
CA LYS A 592 -3.43 37.00 -4.01
C LYS A 592 -4.74 36.21 -4.08
N MET A 593 -5.74 36.69 -4.82
CA MET A 593 -6.99 35.95 -4.99
C MET A 593 -6.80 34.67 -5.79
N LEU A 594 -5.83 34.63 -6.72
CA LEU A 594 -5.54 33.45 -7.54
C LEU A 594 -4.85 32.36 -6.70
N THR A 595 -3.81 32.75 -5.97
CA THR A 595 -3.15 31.82 -5.02
C THR A 595 -4.16 31.22 -4.05
N SER A 596 -5.07 32.05 -3.49
CA SER A 596 -6.11 31.54 -2.59
C SER A 596 -7.13 30.61 -3.28
N ALA A 597 -7.42 30.85 -4.56
CA ALA A 597 -8.33 29.98 -5.31
C ALA A 597 -7.68 28.61 -5.62
N ILE A 598 -6.39 28.62 -5.95
CA ILE A 598 -5.60 27.40 -6.16
C ILE A 598 -5.51 26.58 -4.87
N GLU A 599 -5.22 27.23 -3.74
CA GLU A 599 -5.20 26.57 -2.42
C GLU A 599 -6.55 25.92 -2.09
N LYS A 600 -7.68 26.58 -2.38
CA LYS A 600 -9.01 26.01 -2.20
C LYS A 600 -9.30 24.84 -3.14
N ALA A 601 -8.77 24.87 -4.36
CA ALA A 601 -8.87 23.74 -5.27
C ALA A 601 -8.10 22.53 -4.71
N GLN A 602 -6.88 22.74 -4.24
CA GLN A 602 -6.10 21.70 -3.56
C GLN A 602 -6.81 21.16 -2.33
N GLU A 603 -7.39 22.00 -1.48
CA GLU A 603 -8.18 21.57 -0.30
C GLU A 603 -9.36 20.67 -0.68
N LYS A 604 -10.03 20.96 -1.79
CA LYS A 604 -11.11 20.11 -2.31
C LYS A 604 -10.59 18.73 -2.73
N ILE A 605 -9.46 18.69 -3.43
CA ILE A 605 -8.85 17.43 -3.86
C ILE A 605 -8.38 16.62 -2.66
N GLU A 606 -7.70 17.26 -1.72
CA GLU A 606 -7.26 16.63 -0.45
C GLU A 606 -8.45 16.02 0.28
N ALA A 607 -9.57 16.74 0.40
CA ALA A 607 -10.79 16.25 1.02
C ALA A 607 -11.43 15.07 0.27
N ASN A 608 -11.45 15.11 -1.07
CA ASN A 608 -11.95 14.00 -1.89
C ASN A 608 -11.06 12.76 -1.73
N ASN A 609 -9.75 12.92 -1.83
CA ASN A 609 -8.79 11.84 -1.65
C ASN A 609 -8.86 11.23 -0.25
N PHE A 610 -9.07 12.04 0.79
CA PHE A 610 -9.35 11.55 2.14
C PHE A 610 -10.64 10.72 2.19
N GLY A 611 -11.71 11.19 1.53
CA GLY A 611 -12.97 10.44 1.41
C GLY A 611 -12.77 9.06 0.77
N ILE A 612 -11.99 8.99 -0.31
CA ILE A 612 -11.67 7.72 -1.00
C ILE A 612 -10.90 6.77 -0.06
N ARG A 613 -9.86 7.26 0.63
CA ARG A 613 -9.09 6.44 1.59
C ARG A 613 -9.94 5.97 2.76
N LYS A 614 -10.82 6.83 3.27
CA LYS A 614 -11.74 6.49 4.35
C LYS A 614 -12.73 5.41 3.91
N ASN A 615 -13.33 5.54 2.74
CA ASN A 615 -14.21 4.51 2.19
C ASN A 615 -13.48 3.18 2.02
N LEU A 616 -12.26 3.20 1.47
CA LEU A 616 -11.44 1.99 1.34
C LEU A 616 -11.24 1.30 2.69
N LEU A 617 -10.92 2.07 3.73
CA LEU A 617 -10.72 1.54 5.09
C LEU A 617 -12.03 0.97 5.66
N GLU A 618 -13.16 1.66 5.50
CA GLU A 618 -14.46 1.23 6.04
C GLU A 618 -14.91 -0.12 5.43
N TYR A 619 -14.66 -0.32 4.13
CA TYR A 619 -14.90 -1.60 3.48
C TYR A 619 -13.88 -2.68 3.90
N ASP A 620 -12.59 -2.34 3.97
CA ASP A 620 -11.57 -3.30 4.39
C ASP A 620 -11.65 -3.67 5.87
N GLN A 621 -12.28 -2.84 6.72
CA GLN A 621 -12.48 -3.17 8.13
C GLN A 621 -13.30 -4.44 8.30
N VAL A 622 -14.30 -4.68 7.45
CA VAL A 622 -15.09 -5.92 7.46
C VAL A 622 -14.19 -7.13 7.18
N ASN A 623 -13.37 -7.01 6.13
CA ASN A 623 -12.42 -8.06 5.79
C ASN A 623 -11.35 -8.23 6.87
N ASN A 624 -10.95 -7.15 7.53
CA ASN A 624 -9.93 -7.19 8.59
C ASN A 624 -10.42 -7.96 9.82
N ASP A 625 -11.64 -7.72 10.25
CA ASP A 625 -12.24 -8.41 11.39
C ASP A 625 -12.31 -9.92 11.13
N GLN A 626 -12.73 -10.31 9.93
CA GLN A 626 -12.77 -11.71 9.48
C GLN A 626 -11.36 -12.32 9.36
N ARG A 627 -10.41 -11.55 8.83
CA ARG A 627 -9.00 -11.96 8.69
C ARG A 627 -8.37 -12.27 10.04
N GLU A 628 -8.62 -11.45 11.05
CA GLU A 628 -8.09 -11.67 12.40
C GLU A 628 -8.56 -13.00 13.00
N ILE A 629 -9.83 -13.33 12.81
CA ILE A 629 -10.40 -14.62 13.26
C ILE A 629 -9.69 -15.77 12.56
N ILE A 630 -9.64 -15.75 11.24
CA ILE A 630 -9.06 -16.84 10.45
C ILE A 630 -7.56 -17.01 10.72
N TYR A 631 -6.82 -15.90 10.78
CA TYR A 631 -5.37 -15.96 11.03
C TYR A 631 -5.04 -16.41 12.46
N ALA A 632 -5.87 -16.07 13.44
CA ALA A 632 -5.71 -16.58 14.81
C ALA A 632 -5.96 -18.10 14.87
N GLU A 633 -7.00 -18.62 14.24
CA GLU A 633 -7.24 -20.08 14.18
C GLU A 633 -6.12 -20.80 13.41
N ARG A 634 -5.67 -20.23 12.30
CA ARG A 634 -4.56 -20.77 11.53
C ARG A 634 -3.26 -20.83 12.32
N LEU A 635 -2.98 -19.81 13.13
CA LEU A 635 -1.78 -19.76 13.97
C LEU A 635 -1.79 -20.84 15.05
N LYS A 636 -2.95 -21.18 15.65
CA LYS A 636 -3.08 -22.30 16.61
C LYS A 636 -2.66 -23.60 15.94
N VAL A 637 -3.12 -23.86 14.72
CA VAL A 637 -2.76 -25.07 13.96
C VAL A 637 -1.26 -25.09 13.64
N LEU A 638 -0.68 -23.96 13.24
CA LEU A 638 0.77 -23.84 12.98
C LEU A 638 1.62 -24.05 14.23
N ASN A 639 1.16 -23.61 15.39
CA ASN A 639 1.86 -23.79 16.67
C ASN A 639 1.86 -25.25 17.15
N GLY A 640 1.13 -26.13 16.48
CA GLY A 640 1.06 -27.55 16.81
C GLY A 640 0.07 -27.86 17.93
N ASP A 641 -0.90 -26.96 18.17
CA ASP A 641 -1.96 -27.18 19.16
C ASP A 641 -2.72 -28.47 18.83
N ASN A 642 -3.19 -29.15 19.88
CA ASN A 642 -4.03 -30.34 19.71
C ASN A 642 -5.43 -29.90 19.26
N MET A 643 -5.78 -30.23 18.02
CA MET A 643 -7.05 -29.81 17.41
C MET A 643 -8.19 -30.80 17.67
N ARG A 644 -7.97 -31.92 18.38
CA ARG A 644 -8.93 -32.99 18.60
C ARG A 644 -10.26 -32.51 19.17
N ASP A 645 -10.22 -31.68 20.21
CA ASP A 645 -11.44 -31.17 20.85
C ASP A 645 -12.21 -30.22 19.91
N ALA A 646 -11.50 -29.39 19.13
CA ALA A 646 -12.11 -28.54 18.11
C ALA A 646 -12.77 -29.36 16.99
N ILE A 647 -12.14 -30.44 16.55
CA ILE A 647 -12.69 -31.35 15.55
C ILE A 647 -13.92 -32.09 16.11
N PHE A 648 -13.90 -32.55 17.36
CA PHE A 648 -15.08 -33.14 17.98
C PHE A 648 -16.26 -32.17 18.03
N LYS A 649 -16.00 -30.90 18.32
CA LYS A 649 -17.01 -29.87 18.27
C LYS A 649 -17.56 -29.70 16.86
N MET A 650 -16.70 -29.65 15.85
CA MET A 650 -17.13 -29.57 14.44
C MET A 650 -18.01 -30.77 14.06
N ILE A 651 -17.63 -31.99 14.44
CA ILE A 651 -18.43 -33.22 14.19
C ILE A 651 -19.81 -33.10 14.82
N GLN A 652 -19.87 -32.64 16.08
CA GLN A 652 -21.13 -32.49 16.82
C GLN A 652 -22.04 -31.43 16.18
N GLU A 653 -21.47 -30.30 15.75
CA GLU A 653 -22.18 -29.21 15.09
C GLU A 653 -22.72 -29.67 13.72
N GLN A 654 -21.97 -30.48 12.94
CA GLN A 654 -22.45 -31.04 11.69
C GLN A 654 -23.64 -32.01 11.89
N VAL A 655 -23.59 -32.83 12.95
CA VAL A 655 -24.71 -33.70 13.31
C VAL A 655 -25.94 -32.87 13.71
N GLU A 656 -25.77 -31.84 14.54
CA GLU A 656 -26.87 -30.94 14.96
C GLU A 656 -27.51 -30.30 13.72
N LYS A 657 -26.69 -29.71 12.85
CA LYS A 657 -27.16 -29.04 11.63
C LYS A 657 -27.96 -29.98 10.71
N ALA A 658 -27.46 -31.19 10.50
CA ALA A 658 -28.15 -32.17 9.68
C ALA A 658 -29.52 -32.57 10.28
N VAL A 659 -29.57 -32.78 11.59
CA VAL A 659 -30.82 -33.13 12.29
C VAL A 659 -31.80 -31.93 12.28
N ASP A 660 -31.32 -30.71 12.57
CA ASP A 660 -32.17 -29.51 12.59
C ASP A 660 -32.75 -29.16 11.22
N THR A 661 -32.05 -29.50 10.14
CA THR A 661 -32.53 -29.29 8.77
C THR A 661 -33.70 -30.23 8.43
N CYS A 662 -33.63 -31.49 8.88
CA CYS A 662 -34.59 -32.53 8.49
C CYS A 662 -35.69 -32.79 9.50
N ILE A 663 -35.44 -32.49 10.79
CA ILE A 663 -36.29 -32.89 11.91
C ILE A 663 -36.50 -31.72 12.85
N SER A 664 -37.72 -31.17 12.86
CA SER A 664 -38.13 -30.15 13.83
C SER A 664 -38.65 -30.82 15.11
N GLU A 665 -38.43 -30.19 16.27
CA GLU A 665 -39.02 -30.65 17.55
C GLU A 665 -40.56 -30.70 17.58
N GLU A 666 -41.21 -29.97 16.66
CA GLU A 666 -42.67 -29.92 16.53
C GLU A 666 -43.22 -31.08 15.71
N ILE A 667 -42.40 -31.83 14.99
CA ILE A 667 -42.82 -32.93 14.10
C ILE A 667 -42.84 -34.24 14.88
N PRO A 668 -43.96 -34.99 14.87
CA PRO A 668 -44.05 -36.32 15.46
C PRO A 668 -43.00 -37.27 14.87
N LYS A 669 -42.47 -38.19 15.69
CA LYS A 669 -41.41 -39.15 15.29
C LYS A 669 -41.77 -39.97 14.03
N ASP A 670 -43.06 -40.32 13.85
CA ASP A 670 -43.53 -41.10 12.74
C ASP A 670 -43.43 -40.36 11.37
N GLU A 671 -43.29 -39.03 11.43
CA GLU A 671 -43.17 -38.15 10.27
C GLU A 671 -41.74 -37.69 9.99
N TRP A 672 -40.75 -38.17 10.78
CA TRP A 672 -39.36 -37.79 10.60
C TRP A 672 -38.83 -38.27 9.23
N ASN A 673 -38.22 -37.35 8.46
CA ASN A 673 -37.63 -37.68 7.15
C ASN A 673 -36.22 -38.27 7.31
N LEU A 674 -36.14 -39.56 7.69
CA LEU A 674 -34.87 -40.28 7.85
C LEU A 674 -34.13 -40.47 6.54
N THR A 675 -34.83 -40.44 5.39
CA THR A 675 -34.19 -40.56 4.08
C THR A 675 -33.35 -39.34 3.78
N GLU A 676 -33.91 -38.14 3.96
CA GLU A 676 -33.20 -36.86 3.81
C GLU A 676 -32.07 -36.71 4.80
N LEU A 677 -32.30 -37.11 6.06
CA LEU A 677 -31.22 -37.10 7.09
C LEU A 677 -30.03 -37.97 6.67
N ASN A 678 -30.28 -39.18 6.16
CA ASN A 678 -29.22 -40.07 5.65
C ASN A 678 -28.49 -39.45 4.44
N GLU A 679 -29.22 -38.81 3.55
CA GLU A 679 -28.62 -38.13 2.38
C GLU A 679 -27.74 -36.94 2.77
N LEU A 680 -28.04 -36.25 3.86
CA LEU A 680 -27.23 -35.14 4.33
C LEU A 680 -26.01 -35.58 5.17
N ILE A 681 -26.17 -36.57 6.07
CA ILE A 681 -25.15 -36.91 7.04
C ILE A 681 -24.10 -37.91 6.50
N ILE A 682 -24.52 -38.95 5.76
CA ILE A 682 -23.64 -40.03 5.33
C ILE A 682 -22.49 -39.58 4.40
N PRO A 683 -22.67 -38.62 3.48
CA PRO A 683 -21.56 -38.07 2.67
C PRO A 683 -20.50 -37.34 3.48
N ILE A 684 -20.85 -36.81 4.64
CA ILE A 684 -19.95 -36.04 5.52
C ILE A 684 -19.34 -36.98 6.57
N ILE A 685 -20.21 -37.72 7.30
CA ILE A 685 -19.86 -38.66 8.36
C ILE A 685 -20.37 -40.04 7.91
N PRO A 686 -19.50 -40.98 7.53
CA PRO A 686 -19.88 -42.26 6.96
C PRO A 686 -20.41 -43.27 8.01
N ILE A 687 -21.46 -42.87 8.71
CA ILE A 687 -22.17 -43.73 9.65
C ILE A 687 -23.04 -44.74 8.87
N GLU A 688 -23.37 -45.84 9.51
CA GLU A 688 -24.32 -46.80 8.97
C GLU A 688 -25.68 -46.13 8.73
N LYS A 689 -26.39 -46.55 7.68
CA LYS A 689 -27.72 -45.98 7.32
C LYS A 689 -28.67 -46.11 8.51
N ILE A 690 -29.24 -45.00 8.89
CA ILE A 690 -30.20 -44.90 10.01
C ILE A 690 -31.55 -45.42 9.54
N HIS A 691 -32.02 -46.49 10.20
CA HIS A 691 -33.37 -47.03 9.95
C HIS A 691 -34.29 -46.74 11.15
N ALA A 692 -35.60 -46.72 10.92
CA ALA A 692 -36.60 -46.49 11.95
C ALA A 692 -36.47 -47.44 13.14
N LYS A 693 -35.97 -48.67 12.94
CA LYS A 693 -35.70 -49.70 13.96
C LYS A 693 -34.55 -49.33 14.89
N ASP A 694 -33.56 -48.63 14.38
CA ASP A 694 -32.36 -48.28 15.14
C ASP A 694 -32.60 -47.16 16.15
N ILE A 695 -33.74 -46.45 16.00
CA ILE A 695 -34.15 -45.30 16.81
C ILE A 695 -35.43 -45.56 17.58
N GLU A 696 -35.87 -46.81 17.77
CA GLU A 696 -37.14 -47.12 18.46
C GLU A 696 -37.21 -46.53 19.89
N ASP A 697 -36.10 -46.55 20.62
CA ASP A 697 -36.01 -46.00 22.00
C ASP A 697 -35.82 -44.47 22.04
N ILE A 698 -35.58 -43.78 20.92
CA ILE A 698 -35.36 -42.35 20.86
C ILE A 698 -36.71 -41.63 20.80
N LYS A 699 -36.95 -40.69 21.73
CA LYS A 699 -38.25 -40.07 21.93
C LYS A 699 -38.39 -38.69 21.29
N ASN A 700 -37.30 -37.97 21.08
CA ASN A 700 -37.31 -36.60 20.56
C ASN A 700 -36.05 -36.30 19.73
N ALA A 701 -36.07 -35.16 19.02
CA ALA A 701 -34.95 -34.72 18.17
C ALA A 701 -33.65 -34.52 18.97
N SER A 702 -33.73 -34.02 20.18
CA SER A 702 -32.56 -33.83 21.06
C SER A 702 -31.88 -35.15 21.42
N ALA A 703 -32.67 -36.22 21.74
CA ALA A 703 -32.11 -37.52 21.98
C ALA A 703 -31.51 -38.19 20.74
N LEU A 704 -32.07 -37.90 19.55
CA LEU A 704 -31.50 -38.32 18.26
C LEU A 704 -30.16 -37.64 17.98
N LYS A 705 -30.07 -36.35 18.22
CA LYS A 705 -28.81 -35.62 18.12
C LYS A 705 -27.73 -36.22 18.99
N GLN A 706 -28.06 -36.51 20.27
CA GLN A 706 -27.08 -37.09 21.19
C GLN A 706 -26.64 -38.48 20.75
N TYR A 707 -27.56 -39.34 20.31
CA TYR A 707 -27.26 -40.68 19.80
C TYR A 707 -26.34 -40.64 18.57
N LEU A 708 -26.63 -39.74 17.61
CA LEU A 708 -25.82 -39.58 16.39
C LEU A 708 -24.45 -38.98 16.70
N LYS A 709 -24.35 -38.01 17.64
CA LYS A 709 -23.08 -37.48 18.09
C LYS A 709 -22.17 -38.56 18.69
N GLU A 710 -22.73 -39.39 19.56
CA GLU A 710 -21.98 -40.50 20.18
C GLU A 710 -21.49 -41.49 19.10
N LYS A 711 -22.35 -41.88 18.16
CA LYS A 711 -21.94 -42.73 17.03
C LYS A 711 -20.88 -42.08 16.15
N ALA A 712 -20.99 -40.80 15.84
CA ALA A 712 -20.02 -40.10 15.05
C ALA A 712 -18.65 -40.03 15.75
N VAL A 713 -18.62 -39.69 17.05
CA VAL A 713 -17.39 -39.66 17.85
C VAL A 713 -16.74 -41.04 17.91
N MET A 714 -17.52 -42.10 18.17
CA MET A 714 -17.00 -43.48 18.21
C MET A 714 -16.40 -43.89 16.86
N LEU A 715 -17.01 -43.51 15.75
CA LEU A 715 -16.47 -43.76 14.42
C LEU A 715 -15.14 -43.04 14.20
N TYR A 716 -15.05 -41.77 14.66
CA TYR A 716 -13.83 -40.98 14.58
C TYR A 716 -12.69 -41.60 15.42
N GLU A 717 -12.98 -42.04 16.65
CA GLU A 717 -12.01 -42.73 17.51
C GLU A 717 -11.57 -44.07 16.92
N SER A 718 -12.47 -44.80 16.27
CA SER A 718 -12.13 -45.99 15.50
C SER A 718 -11.18 -45.68 14.35
N LYS A 719 -11.42 -44.55 13.67
CA LYS A 719 -10.56 -44.09 12.58
C LYS A 719 -9.17 -43.65 13.08
N GLU A 720 -9.11 -42.98 14.23
CA GLU A 720 -7.85 -42.61 14.87
C GLU A 720 -7.03 -43.87 15.22
N ALA A 721 -7.69 -44.94 15.70
CA ALA A 721 -7.04 -46.21 16.08
C ALA A 721 -6.48 -47.01 14.87
N GLU A 722 -6.84 -46.72 13.64
CA GLU A 722 -6.25 -47.30 12.44
C GLU A 722 -4.78 -46.86 12.23
N PHE A 723 -4.36 -45.74 12.84
CA PHE A 723 -3.01 -45.21 12.68
C PHE A 723 -2.06 -45.74 13.75
N PRO A 724 -0.83 -46.19 13.39
CA PRO A 724 0.10 -46.79 14.31
C PRO A 724 0.57 -45.87 15.44
N GLU A 725 0.66 -44.57 15.14
CA GLU A 725 1.09 -43.55 16.11
C GLU A 725 0.04 -42.45 16.22
N PRO A 726 -0.44 -42.12 17.40
CA PRO A 726 -1.46 -41.04 17.57
C PRO A 726 -1.01 -39.71 17.02
N GLU A 727 0.29 -39.38 17.08
CA GLU A 727 0.81 -38.09 16.55
C GLU A 727 0.71 -37.99 15.02
N GLN A 728 0.75 -39.11 14.31
CA GLN A 728 0.53 -39.10 12.85
C GLN A 728 -0.89 -38.60 12.51
N PHE A 729 -1.88 -39.04 13.29
CA PHE A 729 -3.26 -38.58 13.06
C PHE A 729 -3.43 -37.11 13.46
N ARG A 730 -2.77 -36.65 14.55
CA ARG A 730 -2.73 -35.21 14.90
C ARG A 730 -2.14 -34.36 13.78
N GLU A 731 -1.06 -34.82 13.14
CA GLU A 731 -0.50 -34.10 11.99
C GLU A 731 -1.44 -34.10 10.79
N ILE A 732 -2.17 -35.17 10.53
CA ILE A 732 -3.19 -35.23 9.49
C ILE A 732 -4.30 -34.23 9.78
N GLU A 733 -4.78 -34.13 11.01
CA GLU A 733 -5.77 -33.12 11.42
C GLU A 733 -5.28 -31.71 11.10
N ARG A 734 -4.02 -31.40 11.45
CA ARG A 734 -3.40 -30.08 11.15
C ARG A 734 -3.30 -29.83 9.66
N VAL A 735 -2.82 -30.79 8.88
CA VAL A 735 -2.68 -30.69 7.42
C VAL A 735 -4.03 -30.46 6.73
N VAL A 736 -5.04 -31.25 7.09
CA VAL A 736 -6.38 -31.14 6.51
C VAL A 736 -6.99 -29.79 6.85
N LEU A 737 -6.92 -29.40 8.13
CA LEU A 737 -7.50 -28.14 8.59
C LEU A 737 -6.84 -26.93 7.92
N LEU A 738 -5.51 -26.87 7.85
CA LEU A 738 -4.80 -25.79 7.12
C LEU A 738 -5.21 -25.72 5.65
N LYS A 739 -5.24 -26.87 4.97
CA LYS A 739 -5.57 -26.92 3.54
C LYS A 739 -7.00 -26.43 3.26
N VAL A 740 -7.95 -26.81 4.12
CA VAL A 740 -9.34 -26.38 3.99
C VAL A 740 -9.50 -24.91 4.31
N ILE A 741 -8.91 -24.43 5.42
CA ILE A 741 -8.96 -23.02 5.79
C ILE A 741 -8.37 -22.16 4.68
N ASP A 742 -7.16 -22.47 4.20
CA ASP A 742 -6.47 -21.67 3.19
C ASP A 742 -7.29 -21.59 1.90
N ARG A 743 -7.85 -22.71 1.46
CA ARG A 743 -8.67 -22.75 0.25
C ARG A 743 -9.94 -21.90 0.38
N LYS A 744 -10.72 -22.13 1.44
CA LYS A 744 -11.99 -21.41 1.66
C LYS A 744 -11.78 -19.93 1.91
N TRP A 745 -10.72 -19.58 2.63
CA TRP A 745 -10.38 -18.19 2.86
C TRP A 745 -10.00 -17.44 1.58
N MET A 746 -9.18 -18.06 0.71
CA MET A 746 -8.83 -17.46 -0.58
C MET A 746 -10.05 -17.29 -1.50
N ASP A 747 -10.98 -18.25 -1.48
CA ASP A 747 -12.23 -18.13 -2.26
C ASP A 747 -13.09 -16.99 -1.68
N HIS A 748 -13.20 -16.90 -0.36
CA HIS A 748 -13.97 -15.85 0.32
C HIS A 748 -13.43 -14.43 0.07
N ILE A 749 -12.10 -14.23 0.05
CA ILE A 749 -11.50 -12.91 -0.28
C ILE A 749 -11.91 -12.49 -1.69
N ASP A 750 -11.92 -13.42 -2.64
CA ASP A 750 -12.33 -13.16 -4.02
C ASP A 750 -13.83 -12.81 -4.09
N ASP A 751 -14.67 -13.57 -3.42
CA ASP A 751 -16.12 -13.33 -3.35
C ASP A 751 -16.43 -11.97 -2.70
N MET A 752 -15.73 -11.59 -1.62
CA MET A 752 -15.88 -10.28 -0.97
C MET A 752 -15.42 -9.14 -1.88
N THR A 753 -14.41 -9.36 -2.72
CA THR A 753 -13.97 -8.38 -3.72
C THR A 753 -15.04 -8.18 -4.79
N GLN A 754 -15.66 -9.26 -5.28
CA GLN A 754 -16.77 -9.20 -6.24
C GLN A 754 -18.01 -8.52 -5.64
N LEU A 755 -18.36 -8.85 -4.38
CA LEU A 755 -19.45 -8.20 -3.66
C LEU A 755 -19.25 -6.68 -3.59
N ARG A 756 -18.02 -6.23 -3.27
CA ARG A 756 -17.71 -4.79 -3.20
C ARG A 756 -17.93 -4.06 -4.51
N GLN A 757 -17.62 -4.70 -5.64
CA GLN A 757 -17.82 -4.10 -6.97
C GLN A 757 -19.30 -3.91 -7.30
N GLY A 758 -20.16 -4.87 -6.91
CA GLY A 758 -21.59 -4.83 -7.20
C GLY A 758 -22.44 -4.01 -6.22
N ILE A 759 -21.99 -3.89 -4.97
CA ILE A 759 -22.81 -3.34 -3.87
C ILE A 759 -23.20 -1.86 -4.06
N GLY A 760 -22.41 -1.10 -4.83
CA GLY A 760 -22.68 0.31 -5.13
C GLY A 760 -24.05 0.56 -5.79
N LEU A 761 -24.57 -0.44 -6.52
CA LEU A 761 -25.89 -0.38 -7.15
C LEU A 761 -27.04 -0.34 -6.15
N GLN A 762 -26.83 -0.77 -4.91
CA GLN A 762 -27.82 -0.69 -3.83
C GLN A 762 -28.18 0.76 -3.45
N ALA A 763 -27.30 1.71 -3.75
CA ALA A 763 -27.57 3.14 -3.54
C ALA A 763 -28.80 3.63 -4.36
N TYR A 764 -29.04 3.08 -5.54
CA TYR A 764 -30.24 3.38 -6.34
C TYR A 764 -31.52 2.92 -5.64
N GLY A 765 -31.45 1.85 -4.83
CA GLY A 765 -32.54 1.39 -3.97
C GLY A 765 -32.67 2.13 -2.64
N GLN A 766 -31.97 3.27 -2.47
CA GLN A 766 -31.93 4.07 -1.22
C GLN A 766 -31.40 3.28 -0.01
N ARG A 767 -30.61 2.24 -0.23
CA ARG A 767 -29.92 1.49 0.82
C ARG A 767 -28.48 1.97 0.93
N ASP A 768 -27.93 1.99 2.14
CA ASP A 768 -26.54 2.33 2.37
C ASP A 768 -25.65 1.16 1.89
N PRO A 769 -24.81 1.34 0.85
CA PRO A 769 -23.97 0.27 0.32
C PRO A 769 -23.03 -0.36 1.34
N LEU A 770 -22.52 0.43 2.30
CA LEU A 770 -21.63 -0.08 3.35
C LEU A 770 -22.36 -0.98 4.34
N VAL A 771 -23.59 -0.65 4.68
CA VAL A 771 -24.41 -1.48 5.59
C VAL A 771 -24.77 -2.80 4.90
N GLU A 772 -25.21 -2.75 3.65
CA GLU A 772 -25.51 -3.95 2.86
C GLU A 772 -24.26 -4.84 2.67
N TYR A 773 -23.09 -4.23 2.44
CA TYR A 773 -21.83 -4.95 2.36
C TYR A 773 -21.48 -5.66 3.67
N LYS A 774 -21.68 -5.00 4.82
CA LYS A 774 -21.44 -5.60 6.14
C LYS A 774 -22.37 -6.79 6.39
N MET A 775 -23.65 -6.66 6.05
CA MET A 775 -24.63 -7.74 6.23
C MET A 775 -24.32 -8.93 5.33
N ALA A 776 -24.17 -8.71 4.04
CA ALA A 776 -23.84 -9.77 3.08
C ALA A 776 -22.49 -10.42 3.40
N GLY A 777 -21.48 -9.62 3.78
CA GLY A 777 -20.16 -10.13 4.17
C GLY A 777 -20.18 -10.98 5.43
N PHE A 778 -21.06 -10.68 6.40
CA PHE A 778 -21.28 -11.51 7.57
C PHE A 778 -21.89 -12.87 7.20
N ASP A 779 -22.94 -12.85 6.38
CA ASP A 779 -23.61 -14.09 5.94
C ASP A 779 -22.66 -15.00 5.13
N MET A 780 -21.87 -14.40 4.24
CA MET A 780 -20.85 -15.11 3.46
C MET A 780 -19.75 -15.70 4.33
N PHE A 781 -19.32 -14.97 5.37
CA PHE A 781 -18.32 -15.47 6.32
C PHE A 781 -18.85 -16.64 7.14
N ASP A 782 -20.07 -16.56 7.66
CA ASP A 782 -20.70 -17.66 8.40
C ASP A 782 -20.88 -18.91 7.54
N ALA A 783 -21.28 -18.72 6.28
CA ALA A 783 -21.34 -19.81 5.29
C ALA A 783 -19.97 -20.44 5.03
N MET A 784 -18.90 -19.62 4.94
CA MET A 784 -17.53 -20.09 4.78
C MET A 784 -17.07 -20.91 6.00
N ILE A 785 -17.31 -20.44 7.23
CA ILE A 785 -16.98 -21.17 8.46
C ILE A 785 -17.70 -22.53 8.49
N SER A 786 -18.99 -22.55 8.17
CA SER A 786 -19.75 -23.80 8.06
C SER A 786 -19.16 -24.74 7.00
N ALA A 787 -18.72 -24.23 5.87
CA ALA A 787 -18.08 -25.03 4.83
C ALA A 787 -16.69 -25.53 5.22
N ILE A 788 -15.92 -24.77 6.03
CA ILE A 788 -14.64 -25.23 6.59
C ILE A 788 -14.88 -26.41 7.53
N GLN A 789 -15.88 -26.35 8.41
CA GLN A 789 -16.21 -27.42 9.34
C GLN A 789 -16.64 -28.69 8.58
N GLU A 790 -17.56 -28.56 7.61
CA GLU A 790 -18.06 -29.66 6.81
C GLU A 790 -16.94 -30.36 6.01
N ASP A 791 -16.14 -29.58 5.27
CA ASP A 791 -15.06 -30.14 4.45
C ASP A 791 -13.97 -30.77 5.32
N THR A 792 -13.66 -30.19 6.48
CA THR A 792 -12.69 -30.77 7.43
C THR A 792 -13.16 -32.11 7.97
N VAL A 793 -14.40 -32.16 8.47
CA VAL A 793 -14.98 -33.39 8.99
C VAL A 793 -15.05 -34.46 7.90
N ARG A 794 -15.57 -34.12 6.71
CA ARG A 794 -15.65 -35.02 5.58
C ARG A 794 -14.30 -35.61 5.20
N LEU A 795 -13.27 -34.80 5.05
CA LEU A 795 -11.93 -35.25 4.67
C LEU A 795 -11.29 -36.15 5.74
N LEU A 796 -11.44 -35.81 7.03
CA LEU A 796 -10.87 -36.62 8.11
C LEU A 796 -11.47 -38.01 8.23
N TYR A 797 -12.77 -38.17 7.99
CA TYR A 797 -13.38 -39.52 7.97
C TYR A 797 -12.96 -40.37 6.75
N HIS A 798 -12.62 -39.71 5.62
CA HIS A 798 -12.27 -40.41 4.37
C HIS A 798 -10.76 -40.57 4.15
N VAL A 799 -9.92 -40.08 5.08
CA VAL A 799 -8.46 -40.28 5.01
C VAL A 799 -8.11 -41.77 5.05
N GLN A 800 -7.22 -42.20 4.11
CA GLN A 800 -6.66 -43.53 4.10
C GLN A 800 -5.21 -43.53 4.56
N VAL A 801 -4.77 -44.61 5.24
CA VAL A 801 -3.39 -44.76 5.67
C VAL A 801 -2.49 -44.92 4.45
N GLN A 802 -1.88 -43.83 3.97
CA GLN A 802 -0.82 -43.81 2.97
C GLN A 802 0.48 -43.31 3.58
N GLN A 803 1.62 -43.84 3.10
CA GLN A 803 2.93 -43.43 3.59
C GLN A 803 3.21 -41.96 3.35
N LYS A 804 3.53 -41.21 4.42
CA LYS A 804 3.92 -39.78 4.50
C LYS A 804 2.90 -38.77 3.96
N VAL A 805 2.24 -38.12 4.87
CA VAL A 805 1.45 -36.92 4.59
C VAL A 805 2.39 -35.72 4.68
N GLU A 806 2.62 -35.06 3.55
CA GLU A 806 3.34 -33.78 3.49
C GLU A 806 2.35 -32.64 3.32
N ARG A 807 2.63 -31.50 3.94
CA ARG A 807 1.82 -30.29 3.74
C ARG A 807 2.10 -29.73 2.36
N GLU A 808 1.06 -29.43 1.62
CA GLU A 808 1.13 -28.79 0.30
C GLU A 808 0.54 -27.38 0.34
N GLN A 809 1.22 -26.44 -0.26
CA GLN A 809 0.70 -25.08 -0.40
C GLN A 809 -0.45 -25.05 -1.44
N VAL A 810 -1.61 -24.56 -1.03
CA VAL A 810 -2.84 -24.58 -1.83
C VAL A 810 -2.74 -23.72 -3.07
N ALA A 811 -1.99 -22.61 -3.01
CA ALA A 811 -1.82 -21.72 -4.14
C ALA A 811 -0.35 -21.28 -4.27
N LYS A 812 0.11 -21.14 -5.52
CA LYS A 812 1.42 -20.57 -5.82
C LYS A 812 1.27 -19.06 -6.02
N VAL A 813 2.01 -18.29 -5.24
CA VAL A 813 2.12 -16.84 -5.43
C VAL A 813 2.75 -16.58 -6.80
N THR A 814 2.12 -15.74 -7.61
CA THR A 814 2.61 -15.36 -8.95
C THR A 814 3.14 -13.93 -8.99
N GLY A 815 2.81 -13.12 -7.99
CA GLY A 815 3.29 -11.74 -7.86
C GLY A 815 2.60 -10.97 -6.75
N THR A 816 3.13 -9.79 -6.48
CA THR A 816 2.54 -8.80 -5.60
C THR A 816 2.23 -7.54 -6.39
N ASN A 817 1.28 -6.73 -5.94
CA ASN A 817 0.89 -5.51 -6.66
C ASN A 817 1.92 -4.36 -6.53
N LYS A 818 2.97 -4.54 -5.73
CA LYS A 818 4.02 -3.52 -5.48
C LYS A 818 5.45 -4.06 -5.64
N ASP A 819 5.66 -5.15 -6.39
CA ASP A 819 6.99 -5.76 -6.58
C ASP A 819 7.92 -4.85 -7.39
N GLU A 820 8.87 -4.21 -6.73
CA GLU A 820 9.95 -3.44 -7.38
C GLU A 820 11.16 -4.34 -7.77
N SER A 821 11.34 -5.48 -7.08
CA SER A 821 12.51 -6.35 -7.25
C SER A 821 12.54 -7.13 -8.57
N ALA A 822 11.39 -7.37 -9.19
CA ALA A 822 11.31 -8.03 -10.50
C ALA A 822 11.91 -7.17 -11.64
N ALA A 823 12.09 -5.86 -11.42
CA ALA A 823 12.62 -4.93 -12.41
C ALA A 823 14.14 -5.03 -12.60
N ASN A 824 14.89 -5.43 -11.57
CA ASN A 824 16.36 -5.39 -11.53
C ASN A 824 17.03 -6.76 -11.62
N ALA A 825 16.28 -7.86 -11.57
CA ALA A 825 16.88 -9.18 -11.77
C ALA A 825 17.42 -9.31 -13.22
N PRO A 826 18.72 -9.54 -13.45
CA PRO A 826 19.22 -9.79 -14.77
C PRO A 826 18.53 -11.05 -15.29
N LYS A 827 17.65 -10.89 -16.30
CA LYS A 827 17.01 -12.03 -16.96
C LYS A 827 18.10 -12.99 -17.42
N LYS A 828 18.31 -14.08 -16.72
CA LYS A 828 19.09 -15.21 -17.21
C LYS A 828 18.40 -15.66 -18.50
N ARG A 829 19.01 -15.38 -19.64
CA ARG A 829 18.51 -15.89 -20.93
C ARG A 829 18.35 -17.40 -20.81
N ALA A 830 17.16 -17.89 -20.93
CA ALA A 830 16.83 -19.32 -20.88
C ALA A 830 17.46 -20.11 -22.04
N THR A 831 17.96 -19.44 -23.06
CA THR A 831 18.69 -20.05 -24.16
C THR A 831 19.93 -19.20 -24.53
N LYS A 832 21.08 -19.82 -24.54
CA LYS A 832 22.27 -19.23 -25.13
C LYS A 832 21.95 -18.83 -26.57
N LYS A 833 22.06 -17.55 -26.91
CA LYS A 833 21.92 -17.07 -28.27
C LYS A 833 23.09 -17.66 -29.08
N VAL A 834 22.75 -18.63 -29.91
CA VAL A 834 23.77 -19.27 -30.79
C VAL A 834 24.04 -18.33 -31.96
N PHE A 835 25.29 -17.92 -32.11
CA PHE A 835 25.66 -17.03 -33.20
C PHE A 835 25.71 -17.80 -34.55
N PRO A 836 25.51 -17.12 -35.69
CA PRO A 836 25.39 -17.77 -37.00
C PRO A 836 26.57 -18.69 -37.37
N ASN A 837 27.76 -18.46 -36.86
CA ASN A 837 28.95 -19.21 -37.14
C ASN A 837 29.32 -20.27 -36.09
N GLU A 838 28.58 -20.39 -34.99
CA GLU A 838 28.79 -21.41 -33.95
C GLU A 838 28.26 -22.79 -34.38
N PRO A 839 28.76 -23.90 -33.78
CA PRO A 839 28.21 -25.21 -34.00
C PRO A 839 26.72 -25.28 -33.64
N CYS A 840 25.94 -25.92 -34.50
CA CYS A 840 24.51 -26.03 -34.25
C CYS A 840 24.20 -26.90 -33.01
N PRO A 841 23.37 -26.44 -32.06
CA PRO A 841 23.06 -27.19 -30.86
C PRO A 841 22.30 -28.50 -31.12
N CYS A 842 21.81 -28.73 -32.34
CA CYS A 842 21.19 -30.01 -32.72
C CYS A 842 22.17 -31.18 -32.88
N GLY A 843 23.50 -30.98 -32.70
CA GLY A 843 24.50 -32.04 -32.82
C GLY A 843 24.89 -32.41 -34.23
N SER A 844 24.46 -31.69 -35.28
CA SER A 844 24.73 -31.99 -36.69
C SER A 844 26.19 -31.68 -37.13
N GLY A 845 27.01 -31.08 -36.30
CA GLY A 845 28.37 -30.66 -36.64
C GLY A 845 28.45 -29.47 -37.61
N LYS A 846 27.32 -28.97 -38.11
CA LYS A 846 27.27 -27.82 -39.04
C LYS A 846 27.14 -26.49 -38.27
N LYS A 847 27.56 -25.37 -38.90
CA LYS A 847 27.35 -24.04 -38.37
C LYS A 847 25.85 -23.72 -38.26
N TYR A 848 25.43 -23.00 -37.24
CA TYR A 848 24.00 -22.69 -36.96
C TYR A 848 23.27 -22.10 -38.16
N LYS A 849 23.87 -21.14 -38.87
CA LYS A 849 23.31 -20.56 -40.10
C LYS A 849 23.15 -21.56 -41.28
N GLN A 850 23.79 -22.71 -41.23
CA GLN A 850 23.75 -23.76 -42.27
C GLN A 850 22.87 -24.95 -41.86
N CYS A 851 22.29 -24.90 -40.67
CA CYS A 851 21.46 -25.94 -40.10
C CYS A 851 20.14 -25.37 -39.57
N CYS A 852 19.89 -25.37 -38.27
CA CYS A 852 18.62 -24.90 -37.67
C CYS A 852 18.37 -23.40 -37.82
N GLY A 853 19.41 -22.58 -37.98
CA GLY A 853 19.30 -21.14 -38.23
C GLY A 853 19.18 -20.74 -39.72
N ARG A 854 18.87 -21.69 -40.61
CA ARG A 854 18.71 -21.40 -42.05
C ARG A 854 17.33 -20.78 -42.39
N PHE A 855 16.36 -20.93 -41.51
CA PHE A 855 14.98 -20.50 -41.70
C PHE A 855 14.52 -19.47 -40.69
N ASN A 856 15.46 -18.91 -39.88
CA ASN A 856 15.21 -17.77 -39.01
C ASN A 856 15.91 -16.53 -39.52
#